data_1525339f59306f351a89783bb611100e
#
_entry.id   1525339f59306f351a89783bb611100e
#
_cell.length_a   1.000
_cell.length_b   1.000
_cell.length_c   1.000
_cell.angle_alpha   90.00
_cell.angle_beta   90.00
_cell.angle_gamma   90.00
#
_symmetry.space_group_name_H-M   'P 1'
#
loop_
_entity.id
_entity.type
_entity.pdbx_description
1 polymer ?
#
loop_
_entity_poly.entity_id
_entity_poly.type
_entity_poly.pdbx_seq_one_letter_code
_entity_poly.pdbx_strand_id
1 'polypeptide(L)'
;MVKRLHHSLLLTGIVLCTSVTTVHAQTDTSKGNRESQADSTALDSILAAPYLHEQTLQTVEVIGRNEQSYKNTNSFIGTKTETPLKDIPQSIGYVTKELVRDQGATTVNDVVKNISGVSPYTFYNDFSIRGFRTTGNRNSGNLVNGMRAQTSLWKQQSLANIERVEVIKGPASALFGNASPGGVINRVTKKPLPYNRNTVSTTVGSFNTLNTYADFTGPLDKRHTLLYRLNIGYEHTDSYRDLQANTNYIVAPSFSFLPTKRTRFNVDIVYQRTDGKVDRGQPIFGDGDLHSVPISRSLSATNDYLKENLVNITLGVTHKFTDKLSFNATYLNSSYDEDLREHNQANAYVKLADGSESPSRILMQCLIRQRHFRNNSFNTYFNYDVTTGPLRHRILLGYDYFQMAQQAGSSAMTAGGYLLKDGTTTTVFKPANIARYVLDADGNPKTNVPYYDLTSNDNNIERDYSKYIFVSTALSPYLQYSHGIYLQEQLEAGPVKLLLGIRQEFFTDVLNYKTNNETHTTQHAFIPRIGAVVTINKNLNVYGTWVKGLEPQSASVQGNPNAGGPFDPEYSQLLEAGLKGEWFDKRLSTTLSFFHLQKRNTLYNANDPANPERLEQVGEETSKGIEMDIAGFILPNWSIVANYAYTHAAITKTATDSEKDFGMQRPNTPRNAFNIWSKYIIETGVLHNFGFGLGMNAVSKRYGQVGRRANTVVYPGYGLLNAALYYRLHKLQVQLNFDNIMNKIYWVGGYDKLRSFPGAPRNIKATVTYRF
;
A
#
# COMPACT_ATOMS: atom_id res chain seq x y z
N MET A 1 -35.26 -23.11 17.06
CA MET A 1 -35.28 -24.21 16.11
C MET A 1 -35.03 -23.70 14.68
N VAL A 2 -34.05 -22.82 14.48
CA VAL A 2 -33.61 -22.28 13.18
C VAL A 2 -32.11 -21.90 13.29
N LYS A 3 -31.23 -22.90 13.51
CA LYS A 3 -29.76 -22.68 13.57
C LYS A 3 -28.95 -23.88 13.06
N ARG A 4 -29.51 -24.71 12.16
CA ARG A 4 -28.79 -25.88 11.62
C ARG A 4 -29.01 -26.13 10.12
N LEU A 5 -29.04 -25.07 9.29
CA LEU A 5 -29.24 -25.25 7.83
C LEU A 5 -28.23 -24.51 6.95
N HIS A 6 -27.13 -24.00 7.50
CA HIS A 6 -26.14 -23.25 6.68
C HIS A 6 -24.79 -23.95 6.48
N HIS A 7 -24.62 -25.19 6.99
CA HIS A 7 -23.33 -25.92 6.83
C HIS A 7 -23.36 -27.05 5.80
N SER A 8 -24.51 -27.35 5.18
CA SER A 8 -24.66 -28.48 4.23
C SER A 8 -24.55 -28.11 2.76
N LEU A 9 -24.45 -26.84 2.39
CA LEU A 9 -24.44 -26.41 0.97
C LEU A 9 -23.03 -26.11 0.41
N LEU A 10 -22.00 -26.13 1.23
CA LEU A 10 -20.62 -25.87 0.79
C LEU A 10 -19.80 -27.17 0.54
N LEU A 11 -20.28 -28.32 0.97
CA LEU A 11 -19.59 -29.59 0.73
C LEU A 11 -20.07 -30.36 -0.51
N THR A 12 -21.21 -29.97 -1.11
CA THR A 12 -21.77 -30.66 -2.30
C THR A 12 -21.22 -30.12 -3.62
N GLY A 13 -20.48 -29.01 -3.63
CA GLY A 13 -19.89 -28.40 -4.84
C GLY A 13 -18.55 -28.98 -5.29
N ILE A 14 -17.88 -29.81 -4.48
CA ILE A 14 -16.51 -30.29 -4.77
C ILE A 14 -16.48 -31.75 -5.28
N VAL A 15 -17.60 -32.48 -5.24
CA VAL A 15 -17.64 -33.92 -5.62
C VAL A 15 -18.05 -34.16 -7.08
N LEU A 16 -18.35 -33.13 -7.88
CA LEU A 16 -18.91 -33.30 -9.25
C LEU A 16 -17.88 -33.13 -10.38
N CYS A 17 -16.58 -33.26 -10.14
CA CYS A 17 -15.54 -33.23 -11.20
C CYS A 17 -14.63 -34.47 -11.24
N THR A 18 -15.07 -35.64 -10.79
CA THR A 18 -14.33 -36.88 -10.99
C THR A 18 -15.20 -37.97 -11.65
N SER A 19 -15.63 -37.73 -12.89
CA SER A 19 -16.03 -38.78 -13.81
C SER A 19 -15.14 -38.68 -15.07
N VAL A 20 -13.96 -39.25 -14.98
CA VAL A 20 -13.11 -39.51 -16.15
C VAL A 20 -13.63 -40.79 -16.78
N THR A 21 -14.27 -40.67 -17.91
CA THR A 21 -14.57 -41.78 -18.81
C THR A 21 -13.30 -42.34 -19.38
N THR A 22 -12.98 -43.57 -19.00
CA THR A 22 -11.93 -44.37 -19.64
C THR A 22 -12.41 -44.77 -21.04
N VAL A 23 -11.78 -44.16 -22.05
CA VAL A 23 -11.86 -44.65 -23.43
C VAL A 23 -10.68 -45.60 -23.67
N HIS A 24 -11.01 -46.88 -23.93
CA HIS A 24 -10.03 -47.86 -24.36
C HIS A 24 -9.60 -47.50 -25.80
N ALA A 25 -8.31 -47.23 -25.99
CA ALA A 25 -7.70 -47.20 -27.32
C ALA A 25 -6.94 -48.52 -27.52
N GLN A 26 -7.30 -49.22 -28.59
CA GLN A 26 -6.61 -50.39 -29.10
C GLN A 26 -5.20 -50.00 -29.53
N THR A 27 -4.25 -50.83 -29.14
CA THR A 27 -2.85 -50.77 -29.57
C THR A 27 -2.75 -51.23 -31.02
N ASP A 28 -2.23 -50.36 -31.87
CA ASP A 28 -1.64 -50.77 -33.16
C ASP A 28 -0.12 -50.50 -33.09
N THR A 29 0.64 -51.58 -33.16
CA THR A 29 2.07 -51.58 -33.08
C THR A 29 2.64 -51.46 -34.47
N SER A 30 3.14 -50.29 -34.87
CA SER A 30 4.32 -50.18 -35.77
C SER A 30 4.71 -48.73 -36.06
N LYS A 31 6.00 -48.48 -35.89
CA LYS A 31 6.85 -47.37 -36.34
C LYS A 31 7.26 -46.34 -35.28
N GLY A 32 8.39 -46.59 -34.80
CA GLY A 32 9.67 -45.93 -34.75
C GLY A 32 9.74 -44.45 -34.34
N ASN A 33 10.33 -44.23 -33.18
CA ASN A 33 11.22 -43.11 -32.83
C ASN A 33 11.21 -41.87 -33.75
N ARG A 34 10.37 -40.87 -33.37
CA ARG A 34 10.61 -39.46 -33.78
C ARG A 34 9.77 -38.40 -33.03
N GLU A 35 9.14 -38.68 -31.90
CA GLU A 35 8.25 -37.70 -31.27
C GLU A 35 8.75 -37.08 -29.94
N SER A 36 9.94 -37.41 -29.43
CA SER A 36 10.45 -36.83 -28.19
C SER A 36 11.35 -35.60 -28.39
N GLN A 37 11.63 -35.19 -29.62
CA GLN A 37 12.42 -33.99 -29.89
C GLN A 37 11.58 -32.78 -30.36
N ALA A 38 10.33 -32.97 -30.75
CA ALA A 38 9.49 -31.88 -31.26
C ALA A 38 8.89 -31.00 -30.15
N ASP A 39 8.67 -31.52 -28.96
CA ASP A 39 8.07 -30.72 -27.84
C ASP A 39 9.08 -29.84 -27.12
N SER A 40 10.36 -30.22 -27.07
CA SER A 40 11.39 -29.36 -26.47
C SER A 40 11.79 -28.22 -27.43
N THR A 41 11.81 -28.49 -28.75
CA THR A 41 12.10 -27.45 -29.76
C THR A 41 10.95 -26.48 -29.96
N ALA A 42 9.69 -26.89 -29.74
CA ALA A 42 8.54 -25.98 -29.77
C ALA A 42 8.53 -25.05 -28.57
N LEU A 43 8.93 -25.51 -27.41
CA LEU A 43 9.06 -24.67 -26.20
C LEU A 43 10.26 -23.71 -26.30
N ASP A 44 11.38 -24.18 -26.84
CA ASP A 44 12.56 -23.35 -27.10
C ASP A 44 12.34 -22.36 -28.23
N SER A 45 11.55 -22.74 -29.28
CA SER A 45 11.18 -21.79 -30.33
C SER A 45 10.15 -20.75 -29.92
N ILE A 46 9.32 -21.05 -28.92
CA ILE A 46 8.42 -20.06 -28.25
C ILE A 46 9.21 -19.14 -27.32
N LEU A 47 10.30 -19.64 -26.72
CA LEU A 47 11.22 -18.85 -25.90
C LEU A 47 12.25 -18.06 -26.74
N ALA A 48 12.52 -18.52 -27.99
CA ALA A 48 13.43 -17.89 -28.95
C ALA A 48 12.70 -17.10 -30.04
N ALA A 49 11.36 -16.97 -29.98
CA ALA A 49 10.65 -16.10 -30.91
C ALA A 49 11.20 -14.68 -30.76
N PRO A 50 11.79 -14.09 -31.81
CA PRO A 50 12.23 -12.72 -31.77
C PRO A 50 11.03 -11.89 -31.34
N TYR A 51 11.23 -11.04 -30.37
CA TYR A 51 10.29 -10.05 -29.87
C TYR A 51 9.24 -9.72 -30.96
N LEU A 52 7.97 -9.99 -30.66
CA LEU A 52 6.86 -9.39 -31.39
C LEU A 52 6.91 -7.87 -31.15
N HIS A 53 7.90 -7.23 -31.81
CA HIS A 53 8.22 -5.81 -31.67
C HIS A 53 7.39 -4.97 -32.60
N GLU A 54 6.40 -5.55 -33.27
CA GLU A 54 5.53 -4.81 -34.16
C GLU A 54 4.09 -4.88 -33.70
N GLN A 55 3.58 -3.71 -33.33
CA GLN A 55 2.19 -3.35 -33.05
C GLN A 55 1.72 -3.42 -31.59
N THR A 56 2.51 -2.94 -30.68
CA THR A 56 1.95 -2.48 -29.43
C THR A 56 1.25 -1.13 -29.62
N LEU A 57 -0.06 -1.15 -29.46
CA LEU A 57 -0.78 0.03 -29.07
C LEU A 57 -0.06 0.63 -27.86
N GLN A 58 0.33 1.90 -27.90
CA GLN A 58 0.83 2.62 -26.74
C GLN A 58 -0.23 2.51 -25.65
N THR A 59 -0.08 1.58 -24.76
CA THR A 59 -1.06 1.30 -23.74
C THR A 59 -0.36 0.98 -22.46
N VAL A 60 -0.78 1.68 -21.46
CA VAL A 60 -0.76 1.23 -20.09
C VAL A 60 -1.08 -0.24 -20.05
N GLU A 61 -0.07 -1.06 -20.00
CA GLU A 61 -0.08 -2.50 -19.75
C GLU A 61 -1.44 -3.21 -19.82
N VAL A 62 -1.94 -3.33 -20.99
CA VAL A 62 -3.25 -3.94 -21.25
C VAL A 62 -3.11 -5.42 -21.55
N ILE A 63 -1.89 -5.87 -21.81
CA ILE A 63 -1.52 -7.27 -21.93
C ILE A 63 -0.58 -7.60 -20.78
N GLY A 64 -0.86 -8.68 -20.04
CA GLY A 64 -0.02 -9.09 -18.92
C GLY A 64 1.41 -9.37 -19.37
N ARG A 65 2.38 -9.05 -18.51
CA ARG A 65 3.80 -9.23 -18.74
C ARG A 65 4.15 -10.72 -18.87
N ASN A 66 4.88 -11.07 -19.93
CA ASN A 66 5.33 -12.45 -20.16
C ASN A 66 6.65 -12.79 -19.45
N GLU A 67 7.46 -11.81 -19.10
CA GLU A 67 8.77 -12.02 -18.48
C GLU A 67 8.66 -12.52 -17.04
N GLN A 68 9.45 -13.52 -16.69
CA GLN A 68 9.62 -14.02 -15.31
C GLN A 68 10.86 -13.39 -14.68
N SER A 69 10.82 -12.10 -14.37
CA SER A 69 11.97 -11.37 -13.87
C SER A 69 11.64 -10.51 -12.66
N TYR A 70 12.62 -10.30 -11.79
CA TYR A 70 12.55 -9.27 -10.75
C TYR A 70 12.70 -7.85 -11.33
N LYS A 71 13.19 -7.72 -12.57
CA LYS A 71 13.31 -6.44 -13.26
C LYS A 71 11.99 -6.05 -13.90
N ASN A 72 11.63 -4.77 -13.81
CA ASN A 72 10.60 -4.10 -14.59
C ASN A 72 11.27 -3.10 -15.54
N THR A 73 10.88 -3.06 -16.80
CA THR A 73 11.50 -2.20 -17.83
C THR A 73 10.78 -0.88 -18.02
N ASN A 74 9.47 -0.87 -17.89
CA ASN A 74 8.62 0.29 -18.17
C ASN A 74 7.73 0.62 -16.98
N SER A 75 7.41 1.90 -16.81
CA SER A 75 6.40 2.34 -15.85
C SER A 75 5.54 3.44 -16.47
N PHE A 76 4.24 3.25 -16.38
CA PHE A 76 3.26 4.24 -16.80
C PHE A 76 3.14 5.40 -15.81
N ILE A 77 3.28 5.13 -14.51
CA ILE A 77 3.01 6.15 -13.48
C ILE A 77 4.00 7.32 -13.50
N GLY A 78 5.19 7.13 -14.09
CA GLY A 78 6.19 8.19 -14.15
C GLY A 78 5.89 9.29 -15.15
N THR A 79 5.19 8.97 -16.24
CA THR A 79 4.98 9.89 -17.37
C THR A 79 3.59 9.80 -18.01
N LYS A 80 2.73 8.87 -17.60
CA LYS A 80 1.47 8.48 -18.28
C LYS A 80 1.66 8.09 -19.75
N THR A 81 2.88 7.67 -20.10
CA THR A 81 3.27 7.13 -21.41
C THR A 81 4.13 5.89 -21.20
N GLU A 82 4.24 5.06 -22.22
CA GLU A 82 5.14 3.91 -22.19
C GLU A 82 6.59 4.39 -22.35
N THR A 83 7.22 4.75 -21.24
CA THR A 83 8.60 5.23 -21.19
C THR A 83 9.45 4.24 -20.41
N PRO A 84 10.62 3.80 -20.96
CA PRO A 84 11.55 2.97 -20.23
C PRO A 84 11.96 3.63 -18.91
N LEU A 85 12.02 2.86 -17.83
CA LEU A 85 12.37 3.38 -16.48
C LEU A 85 13.72 4.11 -16.45
N LYS A 86 14.67 3.67 -17.29
CA LYS A 86 15.98 4.34 -17.43
C LYS A 86 15.88 5.75 -18.01
N ASP A 87 14.82 6.03 -18.77
CA ASP A 87 14.58 7.31 -19.47
C ASP A 87 13.65 8.26 -18.72
N ILE A 88 13.16 7.86 -17.55
CA ILE A 88 12.33 8.70 -16.68
C ILE A 88 13.25 9.46 -15.70
N PRO A 89 13.22 10.80 -15.66
CA PRO A 89 14.09 11.60 -14.78
C PRO A 89 13.57 11.64 -13.33
N GLN A 90 13.23 10.49 -12.75
CA GLN A 90 12.77 10.35 -11.37
C GLN A 90 13.00 8.91 -10.88
N SER A 91 13.27 8.74 -9.60
CA SER A 91 13.36 7.43 -8.98
C SER A 91 11.98 6.80 -8.84
N ILE A 92 11.82 5.60 -9.40
CA ILE A 92 10.62 4.77 -9.28
C ILE A 92 11.05 3.39 -8.80
N GLY A 93 10.63 3.04 -7.58
CA GLY A 93 10.81 1.70 -7.05
C GLY A 93 9.68 0.77 -7.50
N TYR A 94 9.97 -0.53 -7.58
CA TYR A 94 8.96 -1.52 -7.96
C TYR A 94 9.25 -2.90 -7.37
N VAL A 95 8.17 -3.69 -7.20
CA VAL A 95 8.22 -5.10 -6.82
C VAL A 95 7.34 -5.88 -7.76
N THR A 96 7.90 -6.89 -8.44
CA THR A 96 7.17 -7.71 -9.40
C THR A 96 6.47 -8.89 -8.73
N LYS A 97 5.44 -9.45 -9.36
CA LYS A 97 4.72 -10.65 -8.85
C LYS A 97 5.65 -11.85 -8.64
N GLU A 98 6.73 -11.95 -9.42
CA GLU A 98 7.72 -13.00 -9.28
C GLU A 98 8.44 -12.91 -7.94
N LEU A 99 8.86 -11.69 -7.55
CA LEU A 99 9.48 -11.46 -6.24
C LEU A 99 8.47 -11.66 -5.10
N VAL A 100 7.23 -11.17 -5.28
CA VAL A 100 6.11 -11.40 -4.33
C VAL A 100 5.95 -12.89 -4.05
N ARG A 101 5.83 -13.70 -5.12
CA ARG A 101 5.68 -15.15 -5.03
C ARG A 101 6.90 -15.80 -4.37
N ASP A 102 8.10 -15.46 -4.82
CA ASP A 102 9.33 -16.11 -4.36
C ASP A 102 9.64 -15.82 -2.87
N GLN A 103 9.21 -14.66 -2.36
CA GLN A 103 9.25 -14.33 -0.94
C GLN A 103 8.04 -14.85 -0.15
N GLY A 104 7.04 -15.46 -0.79
CA GLY A 104 5.80 -15.91 -0.13
C GLY A 104 5.03 -14.76 0.52
N ALA A 105 5.11 -13.56 -0.07
CA ALA A 105 4.46 -12.35 0.41
C ALA A 105 2.98 -12.30 -0.01
N THR A 106 2.14 -11.72 0.84
CA THR A 106 0.69 -11.62 0.60
C THR A 106 0.19 -10.18 0.60
N THR A 107 0.92 -9.26 1.22
CA THR A 107 0.53 -7.86 1.39
C THR A 107 1.59 -6.88 0.91
N VAL A 108 1.22 -5.61 0.76
CA VAL A 108 2.16 -4.54 0.40
C VAL A 108 3.22 -4.34 1.49
N ASN A 109 2.87 -4.48 2.77
CA ASN A 109 3.83 -4.39 3.89
C ASN A 109 4.96 -5.42 3.77
N ASP A 110 4.66 -6.63 3.27
CA ASP A 110 5.66 -7.68 3.12
C ASP A 110 6.72 -7.35 2.08
N VAL A 111 6.36 -6.54 1.08
CA VAL A 111 7.20 -6.33 -0.12
C VAL A 111 7.87 -4.98 -0.19
N VAL A 112 7.38 -3.94 0.50
CA VAL A 112 7.96 -2.59 0.41
C VAL A 112 9.41 -2.52 0.89
N LYS A 113 9.87 -3.45 1.72
CA LYS A 113 11.29 -3.61 2.08
C LYS A 113 12.22 -3.77 0.87
N ASN A 114 11.68 -4.22 -0.28
CA ASN A 114 12.42 -4.38 -1.53
C ASN A 114 12.57 -3.06 -2.32
N ILE A 115 12.10 -1.93 -1.79
CA ILE A 115 12.18 -0.60 -2.40
C ILE A 115 12.92 0.33 -1.44
N SER A 116 14.00 0.97 -1.91
CA SER A 116 14.77 1.90 -1.08
C SER A 116 13.94 3.09 -0.62
N GLY A 117 14.15 3.57 0.61
CA GLY A 117 13.47 4.75 1.17
C GLY A 117 12.00 4.53 1.52
N VAL A 118 11.48 3.29 1.47
CA VAL A 118 10.11 2.93 1.83
C VAL A 118 10.11 1.96 3.00
N SER A 119 9.28 2.23 3.99
CA SER A 119 9.09 1.33 5.14
C SER A 119 7.64 1.34 5.60
N PRO A 120 7.13 0.23 6.18
CA PRO A 120 5.84 0.24 6.87
C PRO A 120 5.87 1.26 8.02
N TYR A 121 4.73 1.91 8.27
CA TYR A 121 4.58 2.83 9.38
C TYR A 121 3.90 2.16 10.58
N THR A 122 2.86 1.36 10.31
CA THR A 122 2.10 0.55 11.26
C THR A 122 1.71 -0.79 10.63
N PHE A 123 0.78 -1.53 11.26
CA PHE A 123 0.12 -2.70 10.66
C PHE A 123 -0.94 -2.31 9.61
N TYR A 124 -1.33 -1.04 9.55
CA TYR A 124 -2.35 -0.54 8.64
C TYR A 124 -1.79 -0.31 7.24
N ASN A 125 -2.63 0.18 6.34
CA ASN A 125 -2.24 0.49 4.97
C ASN A 125 -1.58 1.88 4.89
N ASP A 126 -0.52 2.08 5.67
CA ASP A 126 0.26 3.31 5.73
C ASP A 126 1.77 3.05 5.72
N PHE A 127 2.50 3.94 5.06
CA PHE A 127 3.92 3.79 4.78
C PHE A 127 4.67 5.09 5.03
N SER A 128 5.95 4.99 5.37
CA SER A 128 6.88 6.10 5.31
C SER A 128 7.67 6.01 4.01
N ILE A 129 7.58 7.04 3.17
CA ILE A 129 8.37 7.18 1.94
C ILE A 129 9.26 8.41 2.12
N ARG A 130 10.58 8.21 2.12
CA ARG A 130 11.55 9.27 2.37
C ARG A 130 11.25 10.12 3.62
N GLY A 131 10.70 9.49 4.67
CA GLY A 131 10.34 10.15 5.94
C GLY A 131 8.96 10.82 5.98
N PHE A 132 8.22 10.86 4.88
CA PHE A 132 6.86 11.35 4.87
C PHE A 132 5.86 10.21 4.87
N ARG A 133 4.87 10.29 5.77
CA ARG A 133 3.82 9.28 5.88
C ARG A 133 2.83 9.42 4.74
N THR A 134 2.54 8.32 4.07
CA THR A 134 1.41 8.18 3.16
C THR A 134 0.33 7.36 3.85
N THR A 135 -0.92 7.80 3.78
CA THR A 135 -2.05 7.08 4.38
C THR A 135 -3.03 6.65 3.30
N GLY A 136 -3.66 5.49 3.47
CA GLY A 136 -4.77 5.05 2.63
C GLY A 136 -6.04 5.89 2.81
N ASN A 137 -6.06 6.74 3.83
CA ASN A 137 -7.21 7.53 4.24
C ASN A 137 -6.99 9.00 3.85
N ARG A 138 -7.97 9.62 3.23
CA ARG A 138 -8.06 11.03 2.78
C ARG A 138 -7.14 11.45 1.65
N ASN A 139 -5.91 10.98 1.56
CA ASN A 139 -4.95 11.56 0.62
C ASN A 139 -4.28 10.49 -0.22
N SER A 140 -4.76 10.27 -1.44
CA SER A 140 -3.94 10.21 -2.65
C SER A 140 -2.61 9.43 -2.60
N GLY A 141 -2.25 8.79 -1.49
CA GLY A 141 -1.05 7.96 -1.41
C GLY A 141 -1.20 6.59 -2.09
N ASN A 142 -2.44 6.20 -2.47
CA ASN A 142 -2.76 4.90 -3.04
C ASN A 142 -3.40 5.03 -4.43
N LEU A 143 -2.76 4.40 -5.40
CA LEU A 143 -3.25 4.29 -6.76
C LEU A 143 -3.51 2.82 -7.11
N VAL A 144 -4.49 2.61 -7.99
CA VAL A 144 -4.72 1.35 -8.70
C VAL A 144 -4.68 1.66 -10.19
N ASN A 145 -3.73 1.06 -10.92
CA ASN A 145 -3.51 1.32 -12.35
C ASN A 145 -3.37 2.82 -12.68
N GLY A 146 -2.71 3.59 -11.82
CA GLY A 146 -2.55 5.02 -11.99
C GLY A 146 -3.79 5.87 -11.67
N MET A 147 -4.87 5.28 -11.16
CA MET A 147 -6.08 5.98 -10.73
C MET A 147 -6.15 6.04 -9.22
N ARG A 148 -6.61 7.17 -8.65
CA ARG A 148 -6.85 7.28 -7.22
C ARG A 148 -7.99 6.35 -6.83
N ALA A 149 -7.72 5.43 -5.90
CA ALA A 149 -8.66 4.42 -5.46
C ALA A 149 -8.78 4.41 -3.93
N GLN A 150 -9.98 4.11 -3.45
CA GLN A 150 -10.16 3.74 -2.06
C GLN A 150 -9.47 2.41 -1.79
N THR A 151 -8.84 2.29 -0.64
CA THR A 151 -8.26 1.04 -0.13
C THR A 151 -8.87 0.72 1.22
N SER A 152 -8.73 -0.51 1.69
CA SER A 152 -9.06 -0.85 3.08
C SER A 152 -8.34 0.07 4.05
N LEU A 153 -9.03 0.47 5.12
CA LEU A 153 -8.46 1.41 6.11
C LEU A 153 -7.57 0.69 7.11
N TRP A 154 -8.00 -0.49 7.57
CA TRP A 154 -7.39 -1.19 8.69
C TRP A 154 -6.53 -2.37 8.28
N LYS A 155 -6.94 -3.08 7.25
CA LYS A 155 -6.23 -4.27 6.79
C LYS A 155 -5.53 -4.01 5.47
N GLN A 156 -4.41 -4.67 5.29
CA GLN A 156 -3.66 -4.62 4.04
C GLN A 156 -4.46 -5.28 2.91
N GLN A 157 -4.41 -4.69 1.72
CA GLN A 157 -4.97 -5.34 0.54
C GLN A 157 -4.11 -6.52 0.11
N SER A 158 -4.78 -7.60 -0.33
CA SER A 158 -4.12 -8.75 -0.92
C SER A 158 -3.38 -8.40 -2.21
N LEU A 159 -2.28 -9.12 -2.47
CA LEU A 159 -1.53 -9.06 -3.72
C LEU A 159 -1.97 -10.12 -4.75
N ALA A 160 -3.02 -10.90 -4.50
CA ALA A 160 -3.46 -12.01 -5.35
C ALA A 160 -3.71 -11.61 -6.81
N ASN A 161 -4.32 -10.45 -7.06
CA ASN A 161 -4.62 -9.91 -8.39
C ASN A 161 -3.61 -8.85 -8.86
N ILE A 162 -2.48 -8.69 -8.18
CA ILE A 162 -1.48 -7.64 -8.47
C ILE A 162 -0.36 -8.21 -9.33
N GLU A 163 -0.04 -7.53 -10.43
CA GLU A 163 1.09 -7.82 -11.31
C GLU A 163 2.40 -7.27 -10.74
N ARG A 164 2.34 -6.05 -10.17
CA ARG A 164 3.44 -5.39 -9.48
C ARG A 164 2.97 -4.24 -8.60
N VAL A 165 3.79 -3.90 -7.64
CA VAL A 165 3.68 -2.68 -6.83
C VAL A 165 4.74 -1.70 -7.31
N GLU A 166 4.36 -0.46 -7.56
CA GLU A 166 5.27 0.63 -7.96
C GLU A 166 5.19 1.76 -6.94
N VAL A 167 6.30 2.44 -6.70
CA VAL A 167 6.37 3.62 -5.84
C VAL A 167 7.05 4.75 -6.60
N ILE A 168 6.31 5.83 -6.88
CA ILE A 168 6.93 7.09 -7.27
C ILE A 168 7.45 7.75 -6.00
N LYS A 169 8.74 8.02 -5.93
CA LYS A 169 9.38 8.66 -4.78
C LYS A 169 9.45 10.17 -4.98
N GLY A 170 8.96 10.93 -3.99
CA GLY A 170 8.79 12.38 -4.08
C GLY A 170 7.41 12.80 -4.62
N PRO A 171 7.14 14.10 -4.74
CA PRO A 171 5.83 14.61 -5.15
C PRO A 171 5.38 14.08 -6.50
N ALA A 172 4.20 13.48 -6.54
CA ALA A 172 3.57 12.97 -7.77
C ALA A 172 2.46 13.90 -8.29
N SER A 173 2.33 15.08 -7.69
CA SER A 173 1.20 15.99 -7.90
C SER A 173 1.09 16.51 -9.33
N ALA A 174 2.19 16.65 -10.05
CA ALA A 174 2.17 17.07 -11.46
C ALA A 174 1.39 16.12 -12.39
N LEU A 175 1.24 14.84 -12.00
CA LEU A 175 0.50 13.84 -12.79
C LEU A 175 -0.80 13.39 -12.13
N PHE A 176 -0.87 13.45 -10.79
CA PHE A 176 -1.96 12.84 -10.02
C PHE A 176 -2.67 13.84 -9.09
N GLY A 177 -2.32 15.14 -9.14
CA GLY A 177 -2.87 16.18 -8.27
C GLY A 177 -2.41 16.04 -6.82
N ASN A 178 -3.29 16.29 -5.84
CA ASN A 178 -2.98 16.17 -4.43
C ASN A 178 -2.28 14.83 -4.10
N ALA A 179 -1.05 14.89 -3.59
CA ALA A 179 -0.24 13.71 -3.27
C ALA A 179 0.73 13.97 -2.13
N SER A 180 0.98 12.94 -1.30
CA SER A 180 1.98 13.02 -0.23
C SER A 180 3.35 13.48 -0.74
N PRO A 181 4.06 14.33 -0.01
CA PRO A 181 5.41 14.78 -0.38
C PRO A 181 6.38 13.62 -0.61
N GLY A 182 6.29 12.55 0.19
CA GLY A 182 7.15 11.37 0.07
C GLY A 182 6.93 10.57 -1.19
N GLY A 183 5.71 10.53 -1.70
CA GLY A 183 5.36 9.78 -2.89
C GLY A 183 4.05 9.03 -2.83
N VAL A 184 3.79 8.22 -3.86
CA VAL A 184 2.57 7.41 -4.00
C VAL A 184 2.89 5.96 -4.31
N ILE A 185 2.03 5.06 -3.84
CA ILE A 185 2.11 3.62 -4.11
C ILE A 185 1.03 3.26 -5.13
N ASN A 186 1.45 2.66 -6.23
CA ASN A 186 0.56 2.20 -7.29
C ASN A 186 0.54 0.67 -7.33
N ARG A 187 -0.66 0.11 -7.29
CA ARG A 187 -0.92 -1.32 -7.47
C ARG A 187 -1.35 -1.56 -8.91
N VAL A 188 -0.50 -2.19 -9.69
CA VAL A 188 -0.82 -2.57 -11.07
C VAL A 188 -1.47 -3.93 -11.07
N THR A 189 -2.72 -4.02 -11.53
CA THR A 189 -3.46 -5.27 -11.57
C THR A 189 -3.03 -6.15 -12.73
N LYS A 190 -3.15 -7.46 -12.55
CA LYS A 190 -2.93 -8.44 -13.61
C LYS A 190 -3.95 -8.23 -14.73
N LYS A 191 -3.49 -8.22 -15.99
CA LYS A 191 -4.33 -8.06 -17.18
C LYS A 191 -4.50 -9.37 -17.96
N PRO A 192 -5.58 -9.51 -18.77
CA PRO A 192 -5.79 -10.65 -19.64
C PRO A 192 -4.60 -10.92 -20.56
N LEU A 193 -4.32 -12.19 -20.82
CA LEU A 193 -3.27 -12.65 -21.74
C LEU A 193 -3.89 -13.17 -23.05
N PRO A 194 -3.19 -13.03 -24.19
CA PRO A 194 -3.67 -13.53 -25.47
C PRO A 194 -3.49 -15.04 -25.65
N TYR A 195 -3.03 -15.73 -24.61
CA TYR A 195 -2.83 -17.19 -24.57
C TYR A 195 -3.30 -17.75 -23.25
N ASN A 196 -3.67 -19.04 -23.24
CA ASN A 196 -4.14 -19.72 -22.04
C ASN A 196 -3.00 -19.92 -21.04
N ARG A 197 -3.26 -19.54 -19.81
CA ARG A 197 -2.39 -19.80 -18.66
C ARG A 197 -3.21 -19.89 -17.40
N ASN A 198 -3.24 -21.06 -16.82
CA ASN A 198 -4.00 -21.35 -15.63
C ASN A 198 -3.07 -21.74 -14.49
N THR A 199 -3.30 -21.22 -13.32
CA THR A 199 -2.47 -21.49 -12.15
C THR A 199 -3.35 -21.58 -10.90
N VAL A 200 -3.13 -22.61 -10.10
CA VAL A 200 -3.71 -22.73 -8.75
C VAL A 200 -2.55 -22.91 -7.79
N SER A 201 -2.60 -22.22 -6.66
CA SER A 201 -1.61 -22.34 -5.60
C SER A 201 -2.26 -22.35 -4.23
N THR A 202 -1.74 -23.21 -3.34
CA THR A 202 -2.17 -23.28 -1.95
C THR A 202 -0.95 -23.18 -1.05
N THR A 203 -1.04 -22.35 -0.03
CA THR A 203 -0.02 -22.13 0.99
C THR A 203 -0.58 -22.51 2.34
N VAL A 204 0.16 -23.31 3.11
CA VAL A 204 -0.08 -23.57 4.52
C VAL A 204 1.13 -23.11 5.33
N GLY A 205 0.93 -22.68 6.57
CA GLY A 205 2.05 -22.19 7.36
C GLY A 205 1.76 -21.94 8.83
N SER A 206 2.73 -21.34 9.50
CA SER A 206 2.62 -20.91 10.89
C SER A 206 1.41 -20.01 11.09
N PHE A 207 0.90 -19.94 12.31
CA PHE A 207 -0.28 -19.14 12.67
C PHE A 207 -1.53 -19.52 11.87
N ASN A 208 -1.75 -20.84 11.70
CA ASN A 208 -2.90 -21.38 10.99
C ASN A 208 -3.12 -20.77 9.60
N THR A 209 -2.01 -20.42 8.92
CA THR A 209 -2.08 -19.81 7.58
C THR A 209 -2.60 -20.80 6.55
N LEU A 210 -3.66 -20.41 5.83
CA LEU A 210 -4.20 -21.11 4.66
C LEU A 210 -4.55 -20.09 3.59
N ASN A 211 -3.75 -20.02 2.51
CA ASN A 211 -4.01 -19.14 1.39
C ASN A 211 -4.14 -19.97 0.11
N THR A 212 -5.23 -19.78 -0.62
CA THR A 212 -5.45 -20.44 -1.90
C THR A 212 -5.77 -19.40 -2.97
N TYR A 213 -5.05 -19.48 -4.10
CA TYR A 213 -5.23 -18.57 -5.22
C TYR A 213 -5.43 -19.34 -6.52
N ALA A 214 -6.35 -18.85 -7.34
CA ALA A 214 -6.55 -19.30 -8.71
C ALA A 214 -6.41 -18.11 -9.68
N ASP A 215 -5.69 -18.31 -10.78
CA ASP A 215 -5.43 -17.30 -11.82
C ASP A 215 -5.64 -17.96 -13.18
N PHE A 216 -6.78 -17.68 -13.81
CA PHE A 216 -7.19 -18.20 -15.11
C PHE A 216 -7.20 -17.09 -16.14
N THR A 217 -6.56 -17.29 -17.29
CA THR A 217 -6.53 -16.27 -18.33
C THR A 217 -6.36 -16.89 -19.71
N GLY A 218 -6.92 -16.22 -20.72
CA GLY A 218 -6.80 -16.62 -22.12
C GLY A 218 -7.79 -15.88 -23.03
N PRO A 219 -7.80 -16.21 -24.32
CA PRO A 219 -8.80 -15.73 -25.25
C PRO A 219 -10.13 -16.46 -25.07
N LEU A 220 -11.25 -15.74 -25.22
CA LEU A 220 -12.60 -16.31 -25.26
C LEU A 220 -13.08 -16.60 -26.67
N ASP A 221 -12.39 -16.06 -27.69
CA ASP A 221 -12.73 -16.25 -29.08
C ASP A 221 -11.50 -16.67 -29.92
N LYS A 222 -11.72 -17.35 -31.03
CA LYS A 222 -10.67 -17.83 -31.94
C LYS A 222 -9.84 -16.69 -32.58
N ARG A 223 -10.37 -15.48 -32.64
CA ARG A 223 -9.70 -14.30 -33.20
C ARG A 223 -8.85 -13.56 -32.17
N HIS A 224 -8.88 -14.00 -30.91
CA HIS A 224 -8.21 -13.35 -29.78
C HIS A 224 -8.63 -11.88 -29.62
N THR A 225 -9.87 -11.54 -29.98
CA THR A 225 -10.43 -10.19 -29.84
C THR A 225 -11.05 -9.96 -28.48
N LEU A 226 -11.49 -11.01 -27.80
CA LEU A 226 -12.03 -10.97 -26.45
C LEU A 226 -11.16 -11.81 -25.52
N LEU A 227 -10.47 -11.15 -24.60
CA LEU A 227 -9.60 -11.79 -23.62
C LEU A 227 -10.19 -11.69 -22.22
N TYR A 228 -9.97 -12.69 -21.39
CA TYR A 228 -10.40 -12.69 -20.00
C TYR A 228 -9.23 -13.01 -19.06
N ARG A 229 -9.38 -12.58 -17.81
CA ARG A 229 -8.62 -13.05 -16.67
C ARG A 229 -9.49 -13.08 -15.45
N LEU A 230 -9.41 -14.15 -14.66
CA LEU A 230 -10.12 -14.30 -13.40
C LEU A 230 -9.11 -14.66 -12.31
N ASN A 231 -8.96 -13.77 -11.32
CA ASN A 231 -8.22 -14.09 -10.11
C ASN A 231 -9.22 -14.31 -8.97
N ILE A 232 -9.05 -15.42 -8.26
CA ILE A 232 -9.81 -15.76 -7.05
C ILE A 232 -8.81 -16.01 -5.95
N GLY A 233 -9.07 -15.51 -4.75
CA GLY A 233 -8.24 -15.71 -3.57
C GLY A 233 -9.05 -15.94 -2.32
N TYR A 234 -8.60 -16.86 -1.51
CA TYR A 234 -8.98 -17.06 -0.13
C TYR A 234 -7.72 -17.00 0.72
N GLU A 235 -7.70 -16.15 1.73
CA GLU A 235 -6.61 -16.01 2.68
C GLU A 235 -7.16 -16.09 4.09
N HIS A 236 -6.59 -16.96 4.89
CA HIS A 236 -6.86 -17.04 6.33
C HIS A 236 -5.55 -17.14 7.08
N THR A 237 -5.43 -16.35 8.14
CA THR A 237 -4.32 -16.48 9.08
C THR A 237 -4.76 -16.01 10.45
N ASP A 238 -4.45 -16.81 11.47
CA ASP A 238 -4.38 -16.32 12.83
C ASP A 238 -3.12 -15.46 12.95
N SER A 239 -3.00 -14.73 14.02
CA SER A 239 -1.83 -13.91 14.28
C SER A 239 -1.01 -14.48 15.42
N TYR A 240 0.28 -14.12 15.49
CA TYR A 240 1.07 -14.27 16.74
C TYR A 240 0.58 -13.29 17.83
N ARG A 241 -0.35 -12.39 17.47
CA ARG A 241 -0.99 -11.46 18.38
C ARG A 241 -2.27 -12.08 18.93
N ASP A 242 -2.48 -11.99 20.25
CA ASP A 242 -3.63 -12.58 20.95
C ASP A 242 -4.95 -12.09 20.34
N LEU A 243 -5.87 -13.01 20.09
CA LEU A 243 -7.21 -12.75 19.53
C LEU A 243 -7.26 -12.13 18.12
N GLN A 244 -6.11 -11.94 17.48
CA GLN A 244 -6.07 -11.41 16.12
C GLN A 244 -6.18 -12.53 15.10
N ALA A 245 -7.08 -12.38 14.16
CA ALA A 245 -7.21 -13.23 12.99
C ALA A 245 -7.66 -12.37 11.81
N ASN A 246 -7.43 -12.86 10.59
CA ASN A 246 -7.82 -12.18 9.36
C ASN A 246 -8.23 -13.19 8.30
N THR A 247 -9.38 -12.96 7.67
CA THR A 247 -9.84 -13.74 6.53
C THR A 247 -10.18 -12.81 5.38
N ASN A 248 -9.58 -13.03 4.21
CA ASN A 248 -9.83 -12.27 2.99
C ASN A 248 -10.44 -13.16 1.92
N TYR A 249 -11.43 -12.63 1.21
CA TYR A 249 -12.00 -13.18 0.00
C TYR A 249 -11.77 -12.19 -1.14
N ILE A 250 -11.22 -12.65 -2.24
CA ILE A 250 -10.91 -11.81 -3.40
C ILE A 250 -11.50 -12.47 -4.65
N VAL A 251 -12.24 -11.68 -5.43
CA VAL A 251 -12.71 -12.07 -6.77
C VAL A 251 -12.44 -10.91 -7.71
N ALA A 252 -11.59 -11.14 -8.71
CA ALA A 252 -11.13 -10.09 -9.62
C ALA A 252 -11.19 -10.53 -11.08
N PRO A 253 -12.36 -10.48 -11.73
CA PRO A 253 -12.50 -10.67 -13.17
C PRO A 253 -12.01 -9.42 -13.93
N SER A 254 -11.37 -9.66 -15.06
CA SER A 254 -10.89 -8.64 -15.98
C SER A 254 -11.13 -9.08 -17.42
N PHE A 255 -11.58 -8.15 -18.26
CA PHE A 255 -11.87 -8.38 -19.67
C PHE A 255 -11.18 -7.32 -20.53
N SER A 256 -10.67 -7.74 -21.68
CA SER A 256 -10.16 -6.84 -22.72
C SER A 256 -10.82 -7.17 -24.05
N PHE A 257 -11.46 -6.19 -24.65
CA PHE A 257 -12.07 -6.32 -25.99
C PHE A 257 -11.29 -5.48 -26.99
N LEU A 258 -10.79 -6.14 -28.04
CA LEU A 258 -9.95 -5.60 -29.11
C LEU A 258 -10.67 -5.67 -30.47
N PRO A 259 -11.71 -4.83 -30.72
CA PRO A 259 -12.48 -4.91 -31.96
C PRO A 259 -11.62 -4.63 -33.18
N THR A 260 -10.56 -3.85 -33.03
CA THR A 260 -9.57 -3.54 -34.08
C THR A 260 -8.16 -3.51 -33.48
N LYS A 261 -7.14 -3.48 -34.33
CA LYS A 261 -5.74 -3.26 -33.92
C LYS A 261 -5.51 -1.87 -33.31
N ARG A 262 -6.44 -0.92 -33.45
CA ARG A 262 -6.32 0.47 -33.00
C ARG A 262 -7.22 0.79 -31.79
N THR A 263 -8.17 -0.08 -31.46
CA THR A 263 -9.15 0.18 -30.40
C THR A 263 -9.16 -0.94 -29.39
N ARG A 264 -9.18 -0.58 -28.12
CA ARG A 264 -9.27 -1.51 -27.01
C ARG A 264 -10.17 -0.95 -25.92
N PHE A 265 -11.01 -1.82 -25.36
CA PHE A 265 -11.81 -1.59 -24.19
C PHE A 265 -11.35 -2.55 -23.07
N ASN A 266 -11.31 -2.06 -21.85
CA ASN A 266 -10.98 -2.86 -20.66
C ASN A 266 -12.05 -2.67 -19.61
N VAL A 267 -12.37 -3.77 -18.93
CA VAL A 267 -13.23 -3.80 -17.75
C VAL A 267 -12.52 -4.61 -16.69
N ASP A 268 -12.21 -4.00 -15.55
CA ASP A 268 -11.66 -4.69 -14.40
C ASP A 268 -12.61 -4.52 -13.22
N ILE A 269 -12.93 -5.60 -12.53
CA ILE A 269 -13.70 -5.59 -11.30
C ILE A 269 -12.85 -6.24 -10.23
N VAL A 270 -12.77 -5.64 -9.06
CA VAL A 270 -12.13 -6.23 -7.88
C VAL A 270 -13.10 -6.14 -6.74
N TYR A 271 -13.53 -7.28 -6.23
CA TYR A 271 -14.24 -7.41 -4.97
C TYR A 271 -13.31 -8.02 -3.94
N GLN A 272 -13.18 -7.35 -2.80
CA GLN A 272 -12.47 -7.87 -1.64
C GLN A 272 -13.34 -7.70 -0.41
N ARG A 273 -13.50 -8.79 0.35
CA ARG A 273 -14.08 -8.79 1.68
C ARG A 273 -13.04 -9.23 2.68
N THR A 274 -12.93 -8.48 3.78
CA THR A 274 -12.05 -8.78 4.90
C THR A 274 -12.87 -8.91 6.18
N ASP A 275 -12.73 -10.04 6.86
CA ASP A 275 -13.30 -10.28 8.19
C ASP A 275 -12.14 -10.48 9.18
N GLY A 276 -12.13 -9.76 10.30
CA GLY A 276 -11.06 -9.84 11.29
C GLY A 276 -11.28 -8.96 12.50
N LYS A 277 -10.19 -8.50 13.12
CA LYS A 277 -10.19 -7.51 14.21
C LYS A 277 -9.12 -6.46 13.95
N VAL A 278 -9.30 -5.25 14.49
CA VAL A 278 -8.28 -4.19 14.40
C VAL A 278 -7.22 -4.42 15.47
N ASP A 279 -5.96 -4.56 15.07
CA ASP A 279 -4.83 -4.58 15.99
C ASP A 279 -4.30 -3.16 16.19
N ARG A 280 -4.47 -2.61 17.39
CA ARG A 280 -3.99 -1.28 17.76
C ARG A 280 -2.54 -1.25 18.23
N GLY A 281 -1.83 -2.35 18.10
CA GLY A 281 -0.45 -2.49 18.54
C GLY A 281 -0.33 -3.02 19.96
N GLN A 282 0.91 -3.14 20.41
CA GLN A 282 1.31 -3.57 21.73
C GLN A 282 1.37 -2.36 22.67
N PRO A 283 0.60 -2.33 23.77
CA PRO A 283 0.85 -1.42 24.86
C PRO A 283 2.03 -1.90 25.70
N ILE A 284 2.72 -0.98 26.37
CA ILE A 284 3.80 -1.30 27.31
C ILE A 284 3.57 -0.55 28.64
N PHE A 285 4.33 -0.89 29.68
CA PHE A 285 4.26 -0.18 30.96
C PHE A 285 4.69 1.29 30.83
N GLY A 286 4.30 2.10 31.81
CA GLY A 286 4.57 3.53 31.85
C GLY A 286 6.06 3.92 31.85
N ASP A 287 6.97 2.99 32.23
CA ASP A 287 8.43 3.18 32.16
C ASP A 287 8.98 3.23 30.73
N GLY A 288 8.23 2.67 29.77
CA GLY A 288 8.58 2.70 28.36
C GLY A 288 9.43 1.55 27.88
N ASP A 289 9.61 0.49 28.66
CA ASP A 289 10.33 -0.72 28.23
C ASP A 289 9.48 -1.52 27.22
N LEU A 290 9.96 -1.63 25.99
CA LEU A 290 9.32 -2.39 24.90
C LEU A 290 9.19 -3.89 25.20
N HIS A 291 10.02 -4.43 26.09
CA HIS A 291 10.03 -5.84 26.48
C HIS A 291 9.21 -6.13 27.73
N SER A 292 8.64 -5.11 28.37
CA SER A 292 7.85 -5.25 29.60
C SER A 292 6.56 -6.06 29.41
N VAL A 293 6.09 -6.20 28.19
CA VAL A 293 4.88 -6.95 27.82
C VAL A 293 5.19 -7.88 26.63
N PRO A 294 4.70 -9.12 26.60
CA PRO A 294 4.91 -10.02 25.46
C PRO A 294 4.41 -9.39 24.15
N ILE A 295 5.15 -9.63 23.05
CA ILE A 295 4.77 -9.12 21.71
C ILE A 295 3.44 -9.68 21.22
N SER A 296 2.95 -10.78 21.80
CA SER A 296 1.62 -11.34 21.48
C SER A 296 0.48 -10.53 22.07
N ARG A 297 0.71 -9.70 23.10
CA ARG A 297 -0.32 -9.00 23.83
C ARG A 297 -1.11 -8.02 22.94
N SER A 298 -2.43 -8.23 22.86
CA SER A 298 -3.41 -7.39 22.17
C SER A 298 -4.45 -6.89 23.15
N LEU A 299 -5.05 -5.73 22.89
CA LEU A 299 -6.11 -5.13 23.71
C LEU A 299 -7.52 -5.51 23.25
N SER A 300 -7.67 -6.27 22.18
CA SER A 300 -8.97 -6.67 21.64
C SER A 300 -9.74 -7.56 22.62
N ALA A 301 -11.06 -7.46 22.61
CA ALA A 301 -11.94 -8.41 23.26
C ALA A 301 -12.28 -9.61 22.33
N THR A 302 -12.73 -10.72 22.91
CA THR A 302 -13.12 -11.91 22.13
C THR A 302 -14.27 -11.63 21.16
N ASN A 303 -15.20 -10.76 21.55
CA ASN A 303 -16.37 -10.37 20.78
C ASN A 303 -16.18 -9.11 19.91
N ASP A 304 -14.95 -8.60 19.75
CA ASP A 304 -14.63 -7.57 18.77
C ASP A 304 -14.66 -8.12 17.36
N TYR A 305 -14.97 -7.26 16.40
CA TYR A 305 -14.93 -7.60 14.97
C TYR A 305 -14.66 -6.39 14.08
N LEU A 306 -14.16 -6.68 12.90
CA LEU A 306 -14.02 -5.77 11.77
C LEU A 306 -14.53 -6.50 10.52
N LYS A 307 -15.39 -5.84 9.75
CA LYS A 307 -15.79 -6.27 8.41
C LYS A 307 -15.56 -5.12 7.44
N GLU A 308 -14.76 -5.36 6.42
CA GLU A 308 -14.49 -4.40 5.36
C GLU A 308 -14.92 -5.02 4.02
N ASN A 309 -15.70 -4.29 3.22
CA ASN A 309 -16.04 -4.64 1.85
C ASN A 309 -15.52 -3.54 0.91
N LEU A 310 -14.73 -3.94 -0.08
CA LEU A 310 -14.16 -3.07 -1.09
C LEU A 310 -14.56 -3.56 -2.48
N VAL A 311 -15.13 -2.67 -3.29
CA VAL A 311 -15.40 -2.93 -4.71
C VAL A 311 -14.75 -1.84 -5.55
N ASN A 312 -13.95 -2.24 -6.52
CA ASN A 312 -13.39 -1.35 -7.53
C ASN A 312 -13.83 -1.80 -8.91
N ILE A 313 -14.44 -0.91 -9.68
CA ILE A 313 -14.84 -1.15 -11.07
C ILE A 313 -14.09 -0.14 -11.93
N THR A 314 -13.25 -0.63 -12.84
CA THR A 314 -12.48 0.20 -13.76
C THR A 314 -12.93 -0.05 -15.19
N LEU A 315 -13.26 1.01 -15.90
CA LEU A 315 -13.57 1.02 -17.32
C LEU A 315 -12.50 1.81 -18.05
N GLY A 316 -11.93 1.24 -19.10
CA GLY A 316 -10.88 1.90 -19.88
C GLY A 316 -11.12 1.80 -21.38
N VAL A 317 -10.78 2.84 -22.11
CA VAL A 317 -10.72 2.85 -23.57
C VAL A 317 -9.39 3.44 -24.03
N THR A 318 -8.79 2.80 -25.00
CA THR A 318 -7.64 3.33 -25.74
C THR A 318 -7.94 3.25 -27.22
N HIS A 319 -7.71 4.37 -27.94
CA HIS A 319 -7.90 4.44 -29.37
C HIS A 319 -6.72 5.15 -30.05
N LYS A 320 -6.16 4.56 -31.11
CA LYS A 320 -5.17 5.20 -31.97
C LYS A 320 -5.89 5.76 -33.21
N PHE A 321 -6.01 7.06 -33.30
CA PHE A 321 -6.50 7.71 -34.52
C PHE A 321 -5.51 7.53 -35.66
N THR A 322 -4.25 7.76 -35.36
CA THR A 322 -3.10 7.56 -36.26
C THR A 322 -1.96 6.89 -35.48
N ASP A 323 -0.85 6.59 -36.11
CA ASP A 323 0.35 6.09 -35.42
C ASP A 323 1.00 7.16 -34.52
N LYS A 324 0.64 8.44 -34.74
CA LYS A 324 1.14 9.60 -33.98
C LYS A 324 0.19 10.11 -32.92
N LEU A 325 -1.12 9.88 -33.06
CA LEU A 325 -2.15 10.41 -32.17
C LEU A 325 -2.96 9.30 -31.54
N SER A 326 -2.93 9.23 -30.21
CA SER A 326 -3.74 8.31 -29.43
C SER A 326 -4.54 9.02 -28.35
N PHE A 327 -5.66 8.41 -28.00
CA PHE A 327 -6.60 8.83 -26.96
C PHE A 327 -6.71 7.74 -25.92
N ASN A 328 -6.74 8.14 -24.64
CA ASN A 328 -6.97 7.24 -23.51
C ASN A 328 -8.00 7.87 -22.59
N ALA A 329 -8.95 7.07 -22.12
CA ALA A 329 -9.85 7.45 -21.05
C ALA A 329 -10.05 6.29 -20.11
N THR A 330 -10.06 6.56 -18.80
CA THR A 330 -10.26 5.58 -17.74
C THR A 330 -11.19 6.15 -16.69
N TYR A 331 -12.17 5.38 -16.29
CA TYR A 331 -13.06 5.67 -15.18
C TYR A 331 -12.93 4.58 -14.14
N LEU A 332 -12.79 4.96 -12.88
CA LEU A 332 -12.77 4.07 -11.72
C LEU A 332 -13.86 4.49 -10.74
N ASN A 333 -14.74 3.57 -10.40
CA ASN A 333 -15.64 3.67 -9.25
C ASN A 333 -15.13 2.75 -8.14
N SER A 334 -14.98 3.31 -6.93
CA SER A 334 -14.61 2.56 -5.73
C SER A 334 -15.66 2.73 -4.66
N SER A 335 -16.09 1.63 -4.06
CA SER A 335 -16.92 1.63 -2.87
C SER A 335 -16.24 0.89 -1.72
N TYR A 336 -16.34 1.44 -0.52
CA TYR A 336 -15.82 0.85 0.69
C TYR A 336 -16.84 0.97 1.80
N ASP A 337 -17.17 -0.17 2.41
CA ASP A 337 -18.07 -0.26 3.53
C ASP A 337 -17.37 -0.93 4.71
N GLU A 338 -17.47 -0.32 5.88
CA GLU A 338 -16.88 -0.76 7.15
C GLU A 338 -17.96 -0.99 8.18
N ASP A 339 -17.89 -2.11 8.89
CA ASP A 339 -18.66 -2.40 10.11
C ASP A 339 -17.65 -2.86 11.18
N LEU A 340 -17.52 -2.09 12.25
CA LEU A 340 -16.51 -2.24 13.27
C LEU A 340 -17.10 -2.17 14.67
N ARG A 341 -16.70 -3.12 15.52
CA ARG A 341 -16.72 -2.97 16.97
C ARG A 341 -15.35 -3.35 17.50
N GLU A 342 -14.76 -2.44 18.28
CA GLU A 342 -13.45 -2.67 18.87
C GLU A 342 -13.35 -2.12 20.28
N HIS A 343 -12.66 -2.86 21.16
CA HIS A 343 -12.11 -2.34 22.39
C HIS A 343 -10.65 -1.93 22.11
N ASN A 344 -10.31 -0.71 22.46
CA ASN A 344 -8.97 -0.17 22.25
C ASN A 344 -8.60 0.83 23.35
N GLN A 345 -7.31 1.20 23.41
CA GLN A 345 -6.83 2.21 24.34
C GLN A 345 -7.37 3.59 24.01
N ALA A 346 -7.76 4.34 25.06
CA ALA A 346 -8.18 5.74 24.97
C ALA A 346 -6.98 6.72 24.95
N ASN A 347 -5.80 6.27 24.49
CA ASN A 347 -4.53 7.01 24.43
C ASN A 347 -4.01 7.52 25.78
N ALA A 348 -4.37 6.87 26.89
CA ALA A 348 -3.96 7.24 28.25
C ALA A 348 -3.88 6.02 29.16
N TYR A 349 -3.08 6.13 30.20
CA TYR A 349 -3.19 5.27 31.39
C TYR A 349 -4.30 5.78 32.31
N VAL A 350 -4.86 4.88 33.14
CA VAL A 350 -5.90 5.24 34.13
C VAL A 350 -5.31 6.21 35.12
N LYS A 351 -6.06 7.28 35.47
CA LYS A 351 -5.70 8.19 36.51
C LYS A 351 -6.13 7.64 37.89
N LEU A 352 -5.23 7.72 38.86
CA LEU A 352 -5.49 7.41 40.27
C LEU A 352 -6.16 8.59 40.97
N ALA A 353 -6.64 8.39 42.20
CA ALA A 353 -7.36 9.39 42.95
C ALA A 353 -6.59 10.73 43.15
N ASP A 354 -5.27 10.65 43.27
CA ASP A 354 -4.36 11.80 43.38
C ASP A 354 -4.05 12.49 42.01
N GLY A 355 -4.55 11.94 40.90
CA GLY A 355 -4.33 12.45 39.56
C GLY A 355 -3.08 11.90 38.87
N SER A 356 -2.28 11.08 39.52
CA SER A 356 -1.15 10.38 38.89
C SER A 356 -1.65 9.33 37.90
N GLU A 357 -0.77 8.87 36.99
CA GLU A 357 -1.08 7.79 36.07
C GLU A 357 -0.69 6.43 36.65
N SER A 358 -1.59 5.45 36.53
CA SER A 358 -1.23 4.06 36.83
C SER A 358 -0.13 3.61 35.87
N PRO A 359 0.92 2.93 36.33
CA PRO A 359 1.98 2.46 35.47
C PRO A 359 1.57 1.26 34.58
N SER A 360 0.48 0.54 34.95
CA SER A 360 0.08 -0.73 34.33
C SER A 360 -1.36 -0.76 33.80
N ARG A 361 -2.25 0.15 34.27
CA ARG A 361 -3.67 0.14 33.91
C ARG A 361 -3.92 1.08 32.75
N ILE A 362 -4.37 0.53 31.62
CA ILE A 362 -4.67 1.29 30.41
C ILE A 362 -6.13 1.70 30.40
N LEU A 363 -6.39 2.98 30.18
CA LEU A 363 -7.74 3.49 29.96
C LEU A 363 -8.28 2.97 28.64
N MET A 364 -9.39 2.22 28.71
CA MET A 364 -10.01 1.60 27.55
C MET A 364 -11.21 2.40 27.07
N GLN A 365 -11.51 2.22 25.78
CA GLN A 365 -12.75 2.66 25.15
C GLN A 365 -13.30 1.55 24.25
N CYS A 366 -14.62 1.58 24.01
CA CYS A 366 -15.30 0.76 23.03
C CYS A 366 -15.82 1.65 21.91
N LEU A 367 -15.45 1.36 20.68
CA LEU A 367 -15.92 2.05 19.47
C LEU A 367 -16.78 1.11 18.65
N ILE A 368 -18.01 1.53 18.35
CA ILE A 368 -18.90 0.89 17.36
C ILE A 368 -19.04 1.87 16.21
N ARG A 369 -18.72 1.45 14.99
CA ARG A 369 -18.68 2.38 13.86
C ARG A 369 -19.07 1.70 12.56
N GLN A 370 -19.87 2.41 11.77
CA GLN A 370 -20.19 2.06 10.38
C GLN A 370 -19.78 3.23 9.48
N ARG A 371 -19.09 2.92 8.38
CA ARG A 371 -18.67 3.92 7.40
C ARG A 371 -18.94 3.45 5.98
N HIS A 372 -19.35 4.39 5.15
CA HIS A 372 -19.64 4.19 3.75
C HIS A 372 -18.91 5.24 2.91
N PHE A 373 -17.93 4.81 2.12
CA PHE A 373 -17.20 5.68 1.19
C PHE A 373 -17.52 5.33 -0.25
N ARG A 374 -17.64 6.36 -1.08
CA ARG A 374 -17.82 6.24 -2.54
C ARG A 374 -16.89 7.20 -3.24
N ASN A 375 -16.04 6.64 -4.10
CA ASN A 375 -15.05 7.40 -4.84
C ASN A 375 -15.27 7.22 -6.33
N ASN A 376 -15.09 8.31 -7.08
CA ASN A 376 -15.07 8.30 -8.53
C ASN A 376 -13.78 8.96 -9.01
N SER A 377 -13.10 8.31 -9.93
CA SER A 377 -11.92 8.85 -10.59
C SER A 377 -12.11 8.76 -12.10
N PHE A 378 -11.87 9.83 -12.79
CA PHE A 378 -11.87 9.88 -14.25
C PHE A 378 -10.56 10.49 -14.71
N ASN A 379 -9.93 9.88 -15.69
CA ASN A 379 -8.72 10.39 -16.32
C ASN A 379 -8.82 10.23 -17.83
N THR A 380 -8.52 11.30 -18.56
CA THR A 380 -8.48 11.27 -20.02
C THR A 380 -7.30 12.08 -20.52
N TYR A 381 -6.67 11.61 -21.60
CA TYR A 381 -5.55 12.31 -22.21
C TYR A 381 -5.33 11.89 -23.67
N PHE A 382 -4.75 12.83 -24.41
CA PHE A 382 -4.21 12.61 -25.75
C PHE A 382 -2.69 12.52 -25.68
N ASN A 383 -2.10 11.60 -26.43
CA ASN A 383 -0.67 11.56 -26.71
C ASN A 383 -0.47 11.87 -28.19
N TYR A 384 0.46 12.79 -28.47
CA TYR A 384 0.83 13.17 -29.83
C TYR A 384 2.34 13.06 -29.99
N ASP A 385 2.78 12.13 -30.86
CA ASP A 385 4.18 11.90 -31.21
C ASP A 385 4.49 12.60 -32.53
N VAL A 386 5.41 13.57 -32.52
CA VAL A 386 5.82 14.32 -33.72
C VAL A 386 7.34 14.50 -33.74
N THR A 387 7.91 14.56 -34.93
CA THR A 387 9.35 14.82 -35.14
C THR A 387 9.51 16.11 -35.91
N THR A 388 10.33 17.02 -35.42
CA THR A 388 10.68 18.29 -36.05
C THR A 388 12.21 18.37 -36.21
N GLY A 389 12.70 18.10 -37.41
CA GLY A 389 14.13 17.98 -37.66
C GLY A 389 14.75 16.84 -36.79
N PRO A 390 15.78 17.12 -35.98
CA PRO A 390 16.41 16.13 -35.12
C PRO A 390 15.67 15.89 -33.79
N LEU A 391 14.60 16.65 -33.52
CA LEU A 391 13.86 16.61 -32.26
C LEU A 391 12.65 15.70 -32.37
N ARG A 392 12.49 14.81 -31.40
CA ARG A 392 11.30 14.00 -31.24
C ARG A 392 10.52 14.52 -30.03
N HIS A 393 9.26 14.88 -30.26
CA HIS A 393 8.32 15.39 -29.27
C HIS A 393 7.27 14.32 -28.94
N ARG A 394 7.05 14.05 -27.69
CA ARG A 394 5.88 13.33 -27.22
C ARG A 394 5.12 14.24 -26.27
N ILE A 395 4.00 14.74 -26.78
CA ILE A 395 3.15 15.73 -26.09
C ILE A 395 1.94 14.98 -25.50
N LEU A 396 1.68 15.21 -24.23
CA LEU A 396 0.54 14.67 -23.50
C LEU A 396 -0.29 15.83 -22.98
N LEU A 397 -1.55 15.92 -23.42
CA LEU A 397 -2.55 16.86 -22.89
C LEU A 397 -3.64 16.05 -22.20
N GLY A 398 -3.93 16.34 -20.94
CA GLY A 398 -4.87 15.56 -20.17
C GLY A 398 -5.70 16.35 -19.19
N TYR A 399 -6.77 15.70 -18.78
CA TYR A 399 -7.68 16.14 -17.75
C TYR A 399 -7.97 14.96 -16.81
N ASP A 400 -8.05 15.22 -15.52
CA ASP A 400 -8.56 14.27 -14.55
C ASP A 400 -9.54 14.91 -13.57
N TYR A 401 -10.42 14.06 -13.09
CA TYR A 401 -11.39 14.33 -12.05
C TYR A 401 -11.28 13.26 -10.96
N PHE A 402 -11.32 13.68 -9.73
CA PHE A 402 -11.37 12.80 -8.56
C PHE A 402 -12.45 13.28 -7.61
N GLN A 403 -13.21 12.35 -7.07
CA GLN A 403 -14.23 12.59 -6.06
C GLN A 403 -14.17 11.51 -5.01
N MET A 404 -14.22 11.89 -3.74
CA MET A 404 -14.37 11.00 -2.60
C MET A 404 -15.45 11.53 -1.66
N ALA A 405 -16.41 10.70 -1.30
CA ALA A 405 -17.48 11.06 -0.39
C ALA A 405 -17.64 10.06 0.75
N GLN A 406 -17.72 10.55 1.98
CA GLN A 406 -18.33 9.82 3.08
C GLN A 406 -19.83 10.01 3.01
N GLN A 407 -20.56 8.91 2.87
CA GLN A 407 -22.01 8.95 2.66
C GLN A 407 -22.77 9.21 3.95
N ALA A 408 -23.97 9.76 3.83
CA ALA A 408 -24.95 9.76 4.91
C ALA A 408 -25.25 8.32 5.37
N GLY A 409 -25.58 8.14 6.64
CA GLY A 409 -25.75 6.83 7.28
C GLY A 409 -24.48 6.27 7.91
N SER A 410 -23.31 6.91 7.70
CA SER A 410 -22.14 6.62 8.51
C SER A 410 -22.40 7.03 9.97
N SER A 411 -22.05 6.16 10.91
CA SER A 411 -22.32 6.37 12.34
C SER A 411 -21.14 5.92 13.20
N ALA A 412 -20.99 6.56 14.35
CA ALA A 412 -20.05 6.11 15.37
C ALA A 412 -20.67 6.32 16.76
N MET A 413 -20.44 5.36 17.65
CA MET A 413 -20.71 5.46 19.07
C MET A 413 -19.45 5.10 19.84
N THR A 414 -19.09 5.89 20.83
CA THR A 414 -17.90 5.65 21.65
C THR A 414 -18.31 5.60 23.12
N ALA A 415 -17.92 4.53 23.80
CA ALA A 415 -17.95 4.46 25.27
C ALA A 415 -16.51 4.59 25.78
N GLY A 416 -16.29 5.42 26.79
CA GLY A 416 -14.96 5.61 27.37
C GLY A 416 -14.97 6.60 28.53
N GLY A 417 -13.78 6.92 29.04
CA GLY A 417 -13.61 7.85 30.14
C GLY A 417 -14.04 7.30 31.52
N TYR A 418 -14.39 8.18 32.41
CA TYR A 418 -14.71 7.91 33.80
C TYR A 418 -16.20 8.13 34.07
N LEU A 419 -16.80 7.31 34.94
CA LEU A 419 -18.19 7.38 35.32
C LEU A 419 -18.41 8.53 36.33
N LEU A 420 -19.45 9.31 36.11
CA LEU A 420 -19.92 10.33 37.03
C LEU A 420 -21.17 9.85 37.81
N LYS A 421 -21.37 10.39 39.02
CA LYS A 421 -22.53 10.03 39.86
C LYS A 421 -23.87 10.49 39.28
N ASP A 422 -23.86 11.44 38.35
CA ASP A 422 -25.05 11.89 37.62
C ASP A 422 -25.45 10.98 36.44
N GLY A 423 -24.79 9.84 36.30
CA GLY A 423 -25.06 8.88 35.22
C GLY A 423 -24.42 9.23 33.87
N THR A 424 -23.57 10.24 33.79
CA THR A 424 -22.82 10.62 32.58
C THR A 424 -21.36 10.16 32.64
N THR A 425 -20.58 10.48 31.62
CA THR A 425 -19.14 10.17 31.56
C THR A 425 -18.32 11.42 31.24
N THR A 426 -17.04 11.39 31.61
CA THR A 426 -16.06 12.41 31.22
C THR A 426 -14.73 11.78 30.79
N THR A 427 -14.11 12.32 29.78
CA THR A 427 -12.76 11.89 29.33
C THR A 427 -11.64 12.53 30.15
N VAL A 428 -11.94 13.59 30.92
CA VAL A 428 -10.94 14.32 31.72
C VAL A 428 -11.21 14.07 33.20
N PHE A 429 -10.21 13.51 33.88
CA PHE A 429 -10.23 13.38 35.34
C PHE A 429 -9.62 14.62 36.00
N LYS A 430 -10.32 15.17 37.03
CA LYS A 430 -9.87 16.30 37.86
C LYS A 430 -9.90 15.86 39.32
N PRO A 431 -8.75 15.65 39.98
CA PRO A 431 -8.69 15.21 41.40
C PRO A 431 -9.46 16.12 42.34
N ALA A 432 -9.43 17.43 42.16
CA ALA A 432 -10.18 18.41 42.95
C ALA A 432 -11.70 18.17 42.94
N ASN A 433 -12.22 17.44 41.96
CA ASN A 433 -13.64 17.15 41.81
C ASN A 433 -13.96 15.67 42.07
N ILE A 434 -13.12 14.94 42.82
CA ILE A 434 -13.26 13.49 43.03
C ILE A 434 -14.63 13.07 43.53
N ALA A 435 -15.28 13.92 44.34
CA ALA A 435 -16.63 13.67 44.86
C ALA A 435 -17.71 13.50 43.78
N ARG A 436 -17.47 13.96 42.54
CA ARG A 436 -18.39 13.81 41.42
C ARG A 436 -18.28 12.44 40.72
N TYR A 437 -17.18 11.71 40.92
CA TYR A 437 -16.93 10.45 40.24
C TYR A 437 -17.52 9.27 41.01
N VAL A 438 -17.89 8.23 40.28
CA VAL A 438 -18.10 6.91 40.88
C VAL A 438 -16.71 6.35 41.17
N LEU A 439 -16.49 5.86 42.38
CA LEU A 439 -15.20 5.32 42.81
C LEU A 439 -15.24 3.79 42.83
N ASP A 440 -14.09 3.16 42.60
CA ASP A 440 -13.87 1.74 42.84
C ASP A 440 -13.60 1.44 44.32
N ALA A 441 -13.33 0.18 44.68
CA ALA A 441 -13.07 -0.24 46.05
C ALA A 441 -11.78 0.39 46.62
N ASP A 442 -10.83 0.78 45.76
CA ASP A 442 -9.54 1.38 46.13
C ASP A 442 -9.65 2.93 46.22
N GLY A 443 -10.85 3.49 46.00
CA GLY A 443 -11.10 4.93 46.01
C GLY A 443 -10.67 5.65 44.72
N ASN A 444 -10.31 4.95 43.67
CA ASN A 444 -9.95 5.53 42.37
C ASN A 444 -11.20 5.77 41.49
N PRO A 445 -11.14 6.70 40.53
CA PRO A 445 -12.26 6.96 39.65
C PRO A 445 -12.53 5.73 38.75
N LYS A 446 -13.77 5.22 38.78
CA LYS A 446 -14.19 4.08 38.01
C LYS A 446 -14.33 4.44 36.54
N THR A 447 -13.76 3.61 35.69
CA THR A 447 -13.84 3.77 34.21
C THR A 447 -15.16 3.26 33.67
N ASN A 448 -15.69 3.88 32.60
CA ASN A 448 -16.89 3.45 31.90
C ASN A 448 -16.69 2.08 31.22
N VAL A 449 -15.62 1.96 30.45
CA VAL A 449 -15.14 0.67 29.94
C VAL A 449 -14.09 0.14 30.91
N PRO A 450 -14.20 -1.10 31.39
CA PRO A 450 -13.19 -1.64 32.30
C PRO A 450 -11.78 -1.49 31.72
N TYR A 451 -10.85 -0.96 32.52
CA TYR A 451 -9.46 -0.79 32.11
C TYR A 451 -8.80 -2.14 31.78
N TYR A 452 -7.71 -2.10 31.04
CA TYR A 452 -6.87 -3.25 30.79
C TYR A 452 -5.64 -3.19 31.73
N ASP A 453 -5.44 -4.25 32.51
CA ASP A 453 -4.29 -4.34 33.41
C ASP A 453 -3.17 -5.16 32.76
N LEU A 454 -2.03 -4.54 32.50
CA LEU A 454 -0.87 -5.18 31.86
C LEU A 454 -0.23 -6.25 32.75
N THR A 455 -0.50 -6.27 34.04
CA THR A 455 -0.02 -7.32 34.97
C THR A 455 -0.85 -8.60 34.91
N SER A 456 -2.08 -8.50 34.38
CA SER A 456 -2.98 -9.65 34.22
C SER A 456 -2.55 -10.52 33.03
N ASN A 457 -2.63 -11.83 33.21
CA ASN A 457 -2.45 -12.82 32.13
C ASN A 457 -3.76 -13.20 31.43
N ASP A 458 -4.89 -12.74 31.95
CA ASP A 458 -6.21 -12.99 31.37
C ASP A 458 -6.52 -11.96 30.28
N ASN A 459 -6.32 -12.36 29.02
CA ASN A 459 -6.53 -11.52 27.85
C ASN A 459 -7.74 -11.92 26.99
N ASN A 460 -8.38 -13.06 27.32
CA ASN A 460 -9.47 -13.64 26.54
C ASN A 460 -10.84 -13.25 27.11
N ILE A 461 -11.03 -11.95 27.35
CA ILE A 461 -12.24 -11.46 28.01
C ILE A 461 -13.28 -11.15 26.95
N GLU A 462 -14.47 -11.75 27.07
CA GLU A 462 -15.68 -11.26 26.44
C GLU A 462 -16.18 -10.04 27.22
N ARG A 463 -16.39 -8.92 26.52
CA ARG A 463 -16.84 -7.67 27.12
C ARG A 463 -18.34 -7.51 27.00
N ASP A 464 -19.03 -7.29 28.11
CA ASP A 464 -20.46 -6.95 28.13
C ASP A 464 -20.65 -5.46 27.87
N TYR A 465 -20.64 -5.08 26.59
CA TYR A 465 -20.77 -3.70 26.15
C TYR A 465 -22.19 -3.12 26.38
N SER A 466 -23.19 -3.92 26.75
CA SER A 466 -24.52 -3.43 27.10
C SER A 466 -24.53 -2.58 28.37
N LYS A 467 -23.48 -2.74 29.20
CA LYS A 467 -23.31 -1.99 30.45
C LYS A 467 -22.58 -0.64 30.26
N TYR A 468 -22.15 -0.33 29.03
CA TYR A 468 -21.40 0.90 28.78
C TYR A 468 -22.32 2.07 28.47
N ILE A 469 -21.93 3.24 28.88
CA ILE A 469 -22.57 4.49 28.49
C ILE A 469 -21.93 4.94 27.18
N PHE A 470 -22.67 4.83 26.08
CA PHE A 470 -22.23 5.27 24.78
C PHE A 470 -22.63 6.71 24.49
N VAL A 471 -21.71 7.46 23.91
CA VAL A 471 -21.95 8.78 23.33
C VAL A 471 -21.91 8.65 21.82
N SER A 472 -22.96 9.09 21.14
CA SER A 472 -23.01 9.15 19.69
C SER A 472 -22.06 10.22 19.18
N THR A 473 -21.23 9.86 18.22
CA THR A 473 -20.38 10.81 17.49
C THR A 473 -20.93 10.98 16.10
N ALA A 474 -21.34 12.19 15.75
CA ALA A 474 -21.79 12.48 14.41
C ALA A 474 -20.63 12.29 13.41
N LEU A 475 -20.81 11.41 12.45
CA LEU A 475 -19.95 11.28 11.29
C LEU A 475 -20.59 12.07 10.15
N SER A 476 -20.46 13.39 10.20
CA SER A 476 -21.02 14.27 9.17
C SER A 476 -20.56 13.83 7.76
N PRO A 477 -21.48 13.73 6.80
CA PRO A 477 -21.09 13.43 5.45
C PRO A 477 -20.18 14.53 4.91
N TYR A 478 -19.19 14.14 4.12
CA TYR A 478 -18.31 15.09 3.44
C TYR A 478 -18.02 14.63 2.02
N LEU A 479 -17.69 15.59 1.18
CA LEU A 479 -17.29 15.37 -0.19
C LEU A 479 -15.99 16.13 -0.46
N GLN A 480 -15.04 15.46 -1.08
CA GLN A 480 -13.84 16.07 -1.66
C GLN A 480 -13.84 15.81 -3.14
N TYR A 481 -13.54 16.82 -3.95
CA TYR A 481 -13.33 16.63 -5.39
C TYR A 481 -12.24 17.52 -5.92
N SER A 482 -11.60 17.07 -6.99
CA SER A 482 -10.60 17.87 -7.68
C SER A 482 -10.73 17.77 -9.20
N HIS A 483 -10.31 18.83 -9.88
CA HIS A 483 -10.15 18.91 -11.32
C HIS A 483 -8.71 19.28 -11.63
N GLY A 484 -8.07 18.50 -12.49
CA GLY A 484 -6.72 18.77 -12.94
C GLY A 484 -6.62 18.83 -14.45
N ILE A 485 -6.05 19.91 -14.97
CA ILE A 485 -5.68 20.02 -16.38
C ILE A 485 -4.16 20.02 -16.44
N TYR A 486 -3.58 19.20 -17.27
CA TYR A 486 -2.13 19.06 -17.35
C TYR A 486 -1.63 18.90 -18.78
N LEU A 487 -0.46 19.50 -19.03
CA LEU A 487 0.30 19.41 -20.26
C LEU A 487 1.72 18.89 -19.92
N GLN A 488 2.19 17.92 -20.67
CA GLN A 488 3.55 17.40 -20.53
C GLN A 488 4.17 17.20 -21.90
N GLU A 489 5.44 17.54 -22.02
CA GLU A 489 6.25 17.24 -23.17
C GLU A 489 7.47 16.40 -22.77
N GLN A 490 7.73 15.34 -23.50
CA GLN A 490 8.98 14.62 -23.50
C GLN A 490 9.68 14.92 -24.82
N LEU A 491 10.74 15.70 -24.74
CA LEU A 491 11.57 16.12 -25.88
C LEU A 491 12.83 15.27 -25.93
N GLU A 492 13.09 14.61 -27.04
CA GLU A 492 14.31 13.83 -27.26
C GLU A 492 15.16 14.50 -28.36
N ALA A 493 16.42 14.81 -27.99
CA ALA A 493 17.42 15.48 -28.82
C ALA A 493 18.73 14.72 -28.73
N GLY A 494 18.95 13.70 -29.57
CA GLY A 494 20.12 12.84 -29.52
C GLY A 494 20.26 12.15 -28.14
N PRO A 495 21.34 12.38 -27.40
CA PRO A 495 21.55 11.74 -26.09
C PRO A 495 20.74 12.39 -24.95
N VAL A 496 20.12 13.54 -25.17
CA VAL A 496 19.40 14.31 -24.16
C VAL A 496 17.90 14.11 -24.30
N LYS A 497 17.26 13.80 -23.19
CA LYS A 497 15.78 13.72 -23.06
C LYS A 497 15.34 14.70 -21.99
N LEU A 498 14.43 15.59 -22.32
CA LEU A 498 13.83 16.57 -21.40
C LEU A 498 12.38 16.16 -21.11
N LEU A 499 11.96 16.34 -19.88
CA LEU A 499 10.59 16.18 -19.42
C LEU A 499 10.13 17.52 -18.85
N LEU A 500 9.20 18.15 -19.51
CA LEU A 500 8.57 19.40 -19.08
C LEU A 500 7.10 19.12 -18.78
N GLY A 501 6.60 19.58 -17.67
CA GLY A 501 5.20 19.37 -17.29
C GLY A 501 4.66 20.50 -16.46
N ILE A 502 3.40 20.81 -16.69
CA ILE A 502 2.62 21.79 -15.91
C ILE A 502 1.25 21.20 -15.61
N ARG A 503 0.72 21.53 -14.45
CA ARG A 503 -0.64 21.20 -14.04
C ARG A 503 -1.29 22.36 -13.32
N GLN A 504 -2.54 22.63 -13.66
CA GLN A 504 -3.43 23.46 -12.87
C GLN A 504 -4.38 22.53 -12.13
N GLU A 505 -4.38 22.63 -10.80
CA GLU A 505 -5.26 21.87 -9.90
C GLU A 505 -6.28 22.80 -9.26
N PHE A 506 -7.52 22.33 -9.17
CA PHE A 506 -8.61 22.91 -8.40
C PHE A 506 -9.12 21.83 -7.44
N PHE A 507 -9.02 22.06 -6.16
CA PHE A 507 -9.43 21.14 -5.11
C PHE A 507 -10.54 21.79 -4.28
N THR A 508 -11.65 21.09 -4.10
CA THR A 508 -12.77 21.55 -3.27
C THR A 508 -13.10 20.51 -2.22
N ASP A 509 -13.21 20.98 -1.00
CA ASP A 509 -13.68 20.26 0.16
C ASP A 509 -15.07 20.76 0.54
N VAL A 510 -16.02 19.84 0.77
CA VAL A 510 -17.41 20.14 1.13
C VAL A 510 -17.70 19.47 2.48
N LEU A 511 -17.86 20.25 3.51
CA LEU A 511 -18.28 19.78 4.84
C LEU A 511 -19.80 19.73 4.92
N ASN A 512 -20.31 18.81 5.75
CA ASN A 512 -21.76 18.61 5.95
C ASN A 512 -22.52 18.39 4.63
N TYR A 513 -21.90 17.63 3.73
CA TYR A 513 -22.39 17.38 2.38
C TYR A 513 -23.84 16.88 2.36
N LYS A 514 -24.68 17.54 1.57
CA LYS A 514 -26.14 17.28 1.49
C LYS A 514 -26.90 17.55 2.80
N THR A 515 -26.43 18.48 3.61
CA THR A 515 -27.16 18.98 4.78
C THR A 515 -27.43 20.49 4.61
N ASN A 516 -28.29 21.04 5.49
CA ASN A 516 -28.59 22.49 5.47
C ASN A 516 -27.39 23.38 5.88
N ASN A 517 -26.33 22.76 6.45
CA ASN A 517 -25.11 23.44 6.91
C ASN A 517 -23.91 23.11 5.99
N GLU A 518 -24.17 22.83 4.72
CA GLU A 518 -23.13 22.54 3.74
C GLU A 518 -22.23 23.76 3.52
N THR A 519 -20.90 23.54 3.60
CA THR A 519 -19.89 24.58 3.36
C THR A 519 -18.84 24.09 2.38
N HIS A 520 -18.39 24.99 1.47
CA HIS A 520 -17.41 24.71 0.44
C HIS A 520 -16.13 25.48 0.67
N THR A 521 -14.99 24.81 0.53
CA THR A 521 -13.67 25.43 0.56
C THR A 521 -12.89 25.00 -0.67
N THR A 522 -12.55 25.95 -1.54
CA THR A 522 -11.81 25.68 -2.78
C THR A 522 -10.38 26.24 -2.67
N GLN A 523 -9.41 25.44 -3.05
CA GLN A 523 -8.00 25.78 -3.15
C GLN A 523 -7.52 25.45 -4.56
N HIS A 524 -6.56 26.22 -5.08
CA HIS A 524 -5.99 25.98 -6.41
C HIS A 524 -4.47 26.08 -6.37
N ALA A 525 -3.80 25.39 -7.29
CA ALA A 525 -2.36 25.43 -7.38
C ALA A 525 -1.85 25.20 -8.80
N PHE A 526 -0.77 25.91 -9.13
CA PHE A 526 0.03 25.66 -10.32
C PHE A 526 1.24 24.80 -9.96
N ILE A 527 1.40 23.67 -10.63
CA ILE A 527 2.35 22.61 -10.28
C ILE A 527 3.25 22.33 -11.48
N PRO A 528 4.45 22.94 -11.55
CA PRO A 528 5.44 22.66 -12.58
C PRO A 528 6.29 21.44 -12.26
N ARG A 529 6.84 20.81 -13.30
CA ARG A 529 7.78 19.70 -13.26
C ARG A 529 8.79 19.86 -14.39
N ILE A 530 10.08 19.70 -14.08
CA ILE A 530 11.16 19.74 -15.06
C ILE A 530 12.12 18.60 -14.74
N GLY A 531 12.53 17.87 -15.76
CA GLY A 531 13.51 16.80 -15.62
C GLY A 531 14.32 16.62 -16.89
N ALA A 532 15.53 16.10 -16.75
CA ALA A 532 16.41 15.78 -17.84
C ALA A 532 17.06 14.42 -17.64
N VAL A 533 17.26 13.70 -18.73
CA VAL A 533 18.06 12.48 -18.77
C VAL A 533 19.10 12.63 -19.87
N VAL A 534 20.36 12.33 -19.56
CA VAL A 534 21.46 12.33 -20.52
C VAL A 534 21.99 10.91 -20.62
N THR A 535 21.94 10.35 -21.83
CA THR A 535 22.53 9.04 -22.14
C THR A 535 24.02 9.17 -22.32
N ILE A 536 24.79 8.65 -21.36
CA ILE A 536 26.26 8.67 -21.39
C ILE A 536 26.77 7.57 -22.34
N ASN A 537 26.17 6.39 -22.24
CA ASN A 537 26.43 5.26 -23.15
C ASN A 537 25.23 4.31 -23.15
N LYS A 538 25.31 3.21 -23.92
CA LYS A 538 24.23 2.22 -24.05
C LYS A 538 23.72 1.64 -22.70
N ASN A 539 24.54 1.67 -21.67
CA ASN A 539 24.27 1.05 -20.39
C ASN A 539 23.96 2.05 -19.28
N LEU A 540 24.33 3.34 -19.43
CA LEU A 540 24.31 4.32 -18.33
C LEU A 540 23.67 5.64 -18.76
N ASN A 541 22.68 6.08 -17.97
CA ASN A 541 22.06 7.39 -18.04
C ASN A 541 22.33 8.17 -16.74
N VAL A 542 22.50 9.48 -16.85
CA VAL A 542 22.48 10.46 -15.74
C VAL A 542 21.18 11.22 -15.82
N TYR A 543 20.56 11.52 -14.69
CA TYR A 543 19.34 12.31 -14.67
C TYR A 543 19.33 13.34 -13.55
N GLY A 544 18.50 14.38 -13.75
CA GLY A 544 18.14 15.35 -12.74
C GLY A 544 16.68 15.77 -12.88
N THR A 545 16.03 16.08 -11.76
CA THR A 545 14.65 16.55 -11.77
C THR A 545 14.36 17.55 -10.66
N TRP A 546 13.46 18.47 -10.97
CA TRP A 546 12.81 19.36 -10.03
C TRP A 546 11.30 19.24 -10.17
N VAL A 547 10.59 18.99 -9.06
CA VAL A 547 9.13 18.77 -9.04
C VAL A 547 8.54 19.51 -7.86
N LYS A 548 7.44 20.22 -8.07
CA LYS A 548 6.56 20.71 -7.00
C LYS A 548 5.42 19.74 -6.71
N GLY A 549 4.93 19.77 -5.47
CA GLY A 549 3.75 19.03 -5.02
C GLY A 549 2.85 19.87 -4.14
N LEU A 550 1.64 19.39 -3.95
CA LEU A 550 0.57 20.05 -3.24
C LEU A 550 -0.14 19.08 -2.30
N GLU A 551 -0.41 19.53 -1.07
CA GLU A 551 -1.41 18.97 -0.15
C GLU A 551 -2.36 20.09 0.29
N PRO A 552 -3.66 20.03 -0.01
CA PRO A 552 -4.61 21.04 0.45
C PRO A 552 -4.76 21.04 1.96
N GLN A 553 -4.98 22.21 2.56
CA GLN A 553 -5.39 22.33 3.96
C GLN A 553 -6.82 21.79 4.14
N SER A 554 -7.11 21.19 5.30
CA SER A 554 -8.42 20.61 5.53
C SER A 554 -9.50 21.70 5.64
N ALA A 555 -10.70 21.43 5.11
CA ALA A 555 -11.82 22.33 5.19
C ALA A 555 -12.21 22.68 6.65
N SER A 556 -12.03 21.73 7.58
CA SER A 556 -12.32 21.98 9.01
C SER A 556 -11.40 23.03 9.63
N VAL A 557 -10.17 23.15 9.14
CA VAL A 557 -9.22 24.19 9.58
C VAL A 557 -9.52 25.51 8.88
N GLN A 558 -9.77 25.46 7.57
CA GLN A 558 -10.09 26.64 6.77
C GLN A 558 -11.39 27.31 7.19
N GLY A 559 -12.38 26.52 7.60
CA GLY A 559 -13.69 27.00 8.04
C GLY A 559 -13.76 27.39 9.51
N ASN A 560 -12.67 27.24 10.29
CA ASN A 560 -12.63 27.64 11.69
C ASN A 560 -12.24 29.12 11.83
N PRO A 561 -13.15 30.01 12.22
CA PRO A 561 -12.86 31.44 12.33
C PRO A 561 -11.78 31.76 13.39
N ASN A 562 -11.62 30.88 14.39
CA ASN A 562 -10.62 31.06 15.44
C ASN A 562 -9.22 30.61 14.99
N ALA A 563 -9.12 29.84 13.92
CA ALA A 563 -7.83 29.33 13.46
C ALA A 563 -6.93 30.41 12.86
N GLY A 564 -7.50 31.53 12.39
CA GLY A 564 -6.74 32.66 11.83
C GLY A 564 -6.45 32.54 10.32
N GLY A 565 -7.19 31.64 9.61
CA GLY A 565 -7.10 31.45 8.15
C GLY A 565 -7.67 32.66 7.36
N PRO A 566 -7.73 32.59 6.02
CA PRO A 566 -7.45 31.40 5.20
C PRO A 566 -5.95 31.06 5.12
N PHE A 567 -5.66 29.76 4.99
CA PHE A 567 -4.28 29.25 4.88
C PHE A 567 -4.01 28.74 3.46
N ASP A 568 -2.79 28.96 2.99
CA ASP A 568 -2.29 28.39 1.75
C ASP A 568 -2.18 26.85 1.85
N PRO A 569 -2.27 26.13 0.73
CA PRO A 569 -1.92 24.72 0.71
C PRO A 569 -0.50 24.46 1.21
N GLU A 570 -0.27 23.26 1.73
CA GLU A 570 1.10 22.78 1.97
C GLU A 570 1.76 22.47 0.63
N TYR A 571 2.92 23.06 0.40
CA TYR A 571 3.71 22.81 -0.80
C TYR A 571 4.90 21.94 -0.50
N SER A 572 5.20 21.01 -1.40
CA SER A 572 6.43 20.24 -1.37
C SER A 572 7.27 20.50 -2.61
N GLN A 573 8.57 20.33 -2.47
CA GLN A 573 9.55 20.49 -3.55
C GLN A 573 10.59 19.40 -3.47
N LEU A 574 10.86 18.74 -4.59
CA LEU A 574 11.92 17.74 -4.75
C LEU A 574 12.97 18.26 -5.71
N LEU A 575 14.23 18.18 -5.28
CA LEU A 575 15.41 18.18 -6.15
C LEU A 575 16.02 16.78 -6.07
N GLU A 576 16.23 16.15 -7.24
CA GLU A 576 16.81 14.81 -7.31
C GLU A 576 17.77 14.73 -8.48
N ALA A 577 18.91 14.08 -8.27
CA ALA A 577 19.87 13.73 -9.31
C ALA A 577 20.29 12.27 -9.12
N GLY A 578 20.65 11.59 -10.21
CA GLY A 578 21.06 10.20 -10.07
C GLY A 578 21.56 9.55 -11.35
N LEU A 579 21.86 8.25 -11.20
CA LEU A 579 22.39 7.39 -12.24
C LEU A 579 21.40 6.21 -12.44
N LYS A 580 21.16 5.83 -13.69
CA LYS A 580 20.39 4.64 -14.04
C LYS A 580 21.19 3.78 -15.00
N GLY A 581 21.45 2.54 -14.59
CA GLY A 581 22.27 1.59 -15.33
C GLY A 581 21.50 0.34 -15.75
N GLU A 582 21.87 -0.23 -16.89
CA GLU A 582 21.45 -1.56 -17.34
C GLU A 582 22.69 -2.39 -17.71
N TRP A 583 22.84 -3.56 -17.08
CA TRP A 583 24.04 -4.40 -17.14
C TRP A 583 23.68 -5.81 -17.61
N PHE A 584 24.70 -6.59 -18.03
CA PHE A 584 24.54 -8.00 -18.46
C PHE A 584 23.46 -8.15 -19.54
N ASP A 585 23.61 -7.44 -20.66
CA ASP A 585 22.66 -7.41 -21.78
C ASP A 585 21.23 -6.99 -21.31
N LYS A 586 21.18 -5.95 -20.50
CA LYS A 586 19.95 -5.38 -19.94
C LYS A 586 19.21 -6.30 -18.96
N ARG A 587 19.82 -7.39 -18.48
CA ARG A 587 19.20 -8.31 -17.51
C ARG A 587 19.15 -7.75 -16.10
N LEU A 588 20.09 -6.88 -15.72
CA LEU A 588 20.17 -6.24 -14.40
C LEU A 588 19.98 -4.73 -14.54
N SER A 589 19.11 -4.14 -13.73
CA SER A 589 18.95 -2.69 -13.60
C SER A 589 19.53 -2.19 -12.28
N THR A 590 20.14 -1.00 -12.30
CA THR A 590 20.59 -0.28 -11.12
C THR A 590 20.11 1.16 -11.17
N THR A 591 19.73 1.69 -10.02
CA THR A 591 19.42 3.12 -9.84
C THR A 591 20.14 3.62 -8.60
N LEU A 592 20.86 4.71 -8.72
CA LEU A 592 21.45 5.47 -7.61
C LEU A 592 20.86 6.86 -7.65
N SER A 593 20.27 7.34 -6.55
CA SER A 593 19.68 8.67 -6.48
C SER A 593 20.11 9.44 -5.23
N PHE A 594 20.26 10.74 -5.39
CA PHE A 594 20.50 11.73 -4.36
C PHE A 594 19.31 12.67 -4.35
N PHE A 595 18.66 12.85 -3.22
CA PHE A 595 17.45 13.67 -3.15
C PHE A 595 17.49 14.70 -2.01
N HIS A 596 16.82 15.81 -2.25
CA HIS A 596 16.46 16.82 -1.27
C HIS A 596 14.99 17.17 -1.44
N LEU A 597 14.18 16.81 -0.44
CA LEU A 597 12.74 17.00 -0.40
C LEU A 597 12.40 17.94 0.74
N GLN A 598 11.64 18.99 0.45
CA GLN A 598 11.20 20.00 1.40
C GLN A 598 9.69 20.11 1.37
N LYS A 599 9.06 20.22 2.54
CA LYS A 599 7.63 20.52 2.73
C LYS A 599 7.53 21.83 3.50
N ARG A 600 6.65 22.73 3.06
CA ARG A 600 6.43 24.06 3.65
C ARG A 600 4.94 24.28 3.93
N ASN A 601 4.66 25.35 4.68
CA ASN A 601 3.31 25.79 5.04
C ASN A 601 2.60 24.79 5.97
N THR A 602 3.34 24.04 6.78
CA THR A 602 2.76 23.21 7.83
C THR A 602 2.22 24.09 8.95
N LEU A 603 1.00 23.82 9.39
CA LEU A 603 0.33 24.58 10.44
C LEU A 603 0.83 24.14 11.81
N TYR A 604 1.16 25.10 12.64
CA TYR A 604 1.48 24.95 14.06
C TYR A 604 0.55 25.80 14.92
N ASN A 605 0.29 25.36 16.15
CA ASN A 605 -0.45 26.19 17.10
C ASN A 605 0.38 27.44 17.44
N ALA A 606 -0.22 28.63 17.35
CA ALA A 606 0.42 29.89 17.64
C ALA A 606 0.71 30.09 19.15
N ASN A 607 0.12 29.22 20.00
CA ASN A 607 0.16 29.31 21.47
C ASN A 607 -0.28 30.69 22.01
N ASP A 608 -1.24 31.32 21.31
CA ASP A 608 -1.81 32.59 21.70
C ASP A 608 -2.72 32.38 22.93
N PRO A 609 -2.41 32.96 24.11
CA PRO A 609 -3.22 32.80 25.30
C PRO A 609 -4.64 33.36 25.15
N ALA A 610 -4.82 34.35 24.27
CA ALA A 610 -6.14 34.96 24.02
C ALA A 610 -6.96 34.13 23.03
N ASN A 611 -6.30 33.35 22.15
CA ASN A 611 -6.93 32.48 21.21
C ASN A 611 -6.16 31.14 21.05
N PRO A 612 -6.45 30.13 21.90
CA PRO A 612 -5.74 28.86 21.91
C PRO A 612 -5.91 28.02 20.62
N GLU A 613 -6.89 28.35 19.76
CA GLU A 613 -7.13 27.68 18.48
C GLU A 613 -6.36 28.29 17.32
N ARG A 614 -5.72 29.44 17.52
CA ARG A 614 -4.95 30.13 16.49
C ARG A 614 -3.80 29.29 15.98
N LEU A 615 -3.72 29.21 14.65
CA LEU A 615 -2.65 28.51 13.95
C LEU A 615 -1.76 29.50 13.19
N GLU A 616 -0.51 29.13 13.01
CA GLU A 616 0.47 29.83 12.17
C GLU A 616 1.01 28.89 11.10
N GLN A 617 1.12 29.39 9.87
CA GLN A 617 1.60 28.65 8.74
C GLN A 617 3.09 28.84 8.51
N VAL A 618 3.90 28.37 9.46
CA VAL A 618 5.34 28.61 9.49
C VAL A 618 6.20 27.35 9.42
N GLY A 619 5.58 26.16 9.50
CA GLY A 619 6.30 24.90 9.58
C GLY A 619 7.02 24.51 8.31
N GLU A 620 8.24 23.97 8.46
CA GLU A 620 8.99 23.37 7.38
C GLU A 620 9.59 22.03 7.83
N GLU A 621 9.56 21.08 6.91
CA GLU A 621 10.11 19.75 7.10
C GLU A 621 11.01 19.42 5.91
N THR A 622 12.20 18.88 6.17
CA THR A 622 13.12 18.46 5.10
C THR A 622 13.48 16.99 5.22
N SER A 623 13.68 16.37 4.06
CA SER A 623 14.25 15.03 3.96
C SER A 623 15.30 15.01 2.85
N LYS A 624 16.49 14.51 3.19
CA LYS A 624 17.60 14.36 2.23
C LYS A 624 18.25 13.00 2.39
N GLY A 625 18.78 12.47 1.30
CA GLY A 625 19.35 11.14 1.39
C GLY A 625 19.94 10.62 0.09
N ILE A 626 20.38 9.36 0.21
CA ILE A 626 20.96 8.57 -0.88
C ILE A 626 20.19 7.27 -0.94
N GLU A 627 19.80 6.85 -2.13
CA GLU A 627 19.10 5.59 -2.37
C GLU A 627 19.76 4.82 -3.49
N MET A 628 19.83 3.50 -3.34
CA MET A 628 20.32 2.58 -4.34
C MET A 628 19.34 1.41 -4.48
N ASP A 629 18.94 1.11 -5.70
CA ASP A 629 18.10 -0.03 -6.03
C ASP A 629 18.78 -0.88 -7.12
N ILE A 630 18.77 -2.21 -6.96
CA ILE A 630 19.31 -3.20 -7.90
C ILE A 630 18.24 -4.27 -8.08
N ALA A 631 17.90 -4.64 -9.33
CA ALA A 631 16.95 -5.70 -9.61
C ALA A 631 17.21 -6.37 -10.95
N GLY A 632 17.11 -7.71 -10.99
CA GLY A 632 17.22 -8.49 -12.21
C GLY A 632 17.99 -9.79 -12.05
N PHE A 633 18.74 -10.15 -13.10
CA PHE A 633 19.54 -11.36 -13.16
C PHE A 633 21.04 -11.04 -13.27
N ILE A 634 21.86 -11.68 -12.45
CA ILE A 634 23.32 -11.72 -12.63
C ILE A 634 23.66 -12.75 -13.70
N LEU A 635 23.10 -13.96 -13.56
CA LEU A 635 23.12 -15.04 -14.53
C LEU A 635 21.66 -15.43 -14.86
N PRO A 636 21.37 -16.14 -15.96
CA PRO A 636 19.99 -16.56 -16.29
C PRO A 636 19.26 -17.28 -15.15
N ASN A 637 19.98 -18.04 -14.36
CA ASN A 637 19.49 -18.81 -13.22
C ASN A 637 19.75 -18.15 -11.84
N TRP A 638 20.36 -16.96 -11.81
CA TRP A 638 20.67 -16.23 -10.58
C TRP A 638 20.04 -14.84 -10.56
N SER A 639 18.94 -14.73 -9.83
CA SER A 639 18.17 -13.48 -9.65
C SER A 639 18.59 -12.75 -8.37
N ILE A 640 18.58 -11.42 -8.40
CA ILE A 640 18.86 -10.57 -7.25
C ILE A 640 17.94 -9.35 -7.21
N VAL A 641 17.53 -8.98 -5.98
CA VAL A 641 17.05 -7.64 -5.63
C VAL A 641 17.83 -7.17 -4.43
N ALA A 642 18.40 -5.98 -4.50
CA ALA A 642 19.06 -5.36 -3.37
C ALA A 642 18.76 -3.87 -3.34
N ASN A 643 18.64 -3.29 -2.15
CA ASN A 643 18.48 -1.86 -2.00
C ASN A 643 19.12 -1.37 -0.70
N TYR A 644 19.47 -0.10 -0.73
CA TYR A 644 19.96 0.64 0.42
C TYR A 644 19.38 2.05 0.39
N ALA A 645 19.03 2.57 1.56
CA ALA A 645 18.63 3.96 1.74
C ALA A 645 19.29 4.57 2.99
N TYR A 646 19.91 5.73 2.80
CA TYR A 646 20.20 6.65 3.88
C TYR A 646 19.21 7.80 3.79
N THR A 647 18.44 8.04 4.87
CA THR A 647 17.40 9.08 4.92
C THR A 647 17.55 9.93 6.18
N HIS A 648 17.79 11.22 6.00
CA HIS A 648 17.76 12.20 7.08
C HIS A 648 16.53 13.10 6.90
N ALA A 649 15.47 12.79 7.62
CA ALA A 649 14.21 13.54 7.60
C ALA A 649 13.98 14.20 8.95
N ALA A 650 13.80 15.52 8.97
CA ALA A 650 13.66 16.31 10.20
C ALA A 650 12.75 17.52 10.01
N ILE A 651 12.25 18.03 11.14
CA ILE A 651 11.54 19.31 11.23
C ILE A 651 12.59 20.42 11.22
N THR A 652 12.55 21.30 10.23
CA THR A 652 13.55 22.35 10.00
C THR A 652 13.07 23.76 10.29
N LYS A 653 11.76 23.94 10.50
CA LYS A 653 11.19 25.20 10.96
C LYS A 653 9.92 24.94 11.76
N THR A 654 9.76 25.63 12.87
CA THR A 654 8.59 25.58 13.77
C THR A 654 8.15 26.98 14.16
N ALA A 655 6.97 27.14 14.75
CA ALA A 655 6.62 28.35 15.48
C ALA A 655 7.53 28.53 16.70
N THR A 656 7.73 29.78 17.14
CA THR A 656 8.69 30.18 18.20
C THR A 656 8.57 29.33 19.47
N ASP A 657 7.33 29.00 19.89
CA ASP A 657 7.09 28.20 21.08
C ASP A 657 7.18 26.67 20.85
N SER A 658 7.39 26.23 19.63
CA SER A 658 7.56 24.83 19.24
C SER A 658 9.02 24.46 18.95
N GLU A 659 9.99 25.27 19.40
CA GLU A 659 11.43 25.02 19.20
C GLU A 659 11.90 23.64 19.67
N LYS A 660 11.17 23.03 20.63
CA LYS A 660 11.44 21.66 21.10
C LYS A 660 11.33 20.62 19.99
N ASP A 661 10.56 20.90 18.92
CA ASP A 661 10.38 20.02 17.79
C ASP A 661 11.43 20.26 16.68
N PHE A 662 12.20 21.36 16.76
CA PHE A 662 13.25 21.69 15.79
C PHE A 662 14.36 20.63 15.77
N GLY A 663 14.75 20.19 14.59
CA GLY A 663 15.80 19.20 14.40
C GLY A 663 15.37 17.75 14.72
N MET A 664 14.15 17.53 15.21
CA MET A 664 13.66 16.19 15.54
C MET A 664 13.47 15.35 14.27
N GLN A 665 13.92 14.10 14.35
CA GLN A 665 13.75 13.15 13.26
C GLN A 665 12.29 12.80 13.07
N ARG A 666 11.86 12.70 11.80
CA ARG A 666 10.50 12.28 11.45
C ARG A 666 10.18 10.88 11.99
N PRO A 667 8.93 10.65 12.51
CA PRO A 667 8.53 9.37 13.09
C PRO A 667 8.70 8.20 12.11
N ASN A 668 9.01 7.04 12.67
CA ASN A 668 9.14 5.75 11.95
C ASN A 668 10.05 5.78 10.72
N THR A 669 10.99 6.73 10.66
CA THR A 669 11.94 6.88 9.56
C THR A 669 13.30 6.39 10.00
N PRO A 670 13.78 5.23 9.54
CA PRO A 670 15.13 4.79 9.82
C PRO A 670 16.14 5.64 9.06
N ARG A 671 17.28 5.95 9.68
CA ARG A 671 18.38 6.62 8.96
C ARG A 671 19.03 5.72 7.93
N ASN A 672 19.15 4.44 8.24
CA ASN A 672 19.70 3.43 7.32
C ASN A 672 18.74 2.28 7.21
N ALA A 673 18.43 1.86 6.00
CA ALA A 673 17.68 0.68 5.67
C ALA A 673 18.40 -0.06 4.53
N PHE A 674 18.55 -1.37 4.68
CA PHE A 674 19.18 -2.26 3.72
C PHE A 674 18.32 -3.49 3.53
N ASN A 675 18.19 -3.95 2.29
CA ASN A 675 17.55 -5.23 2.00
C ASN A 675 18.25 -5.89 0.80
N ILE A 676 18.39 -7.20 0.88
CA ILE A 676 18.86 -8.04 -0.23
C ILE A 676 18.03 -9.31 -0.26
N TRP A 677 17.70 -9.76 -1.45
CA TRP A 677 17.14 -11.07 -1.73
C TRP A 677 17.82 -11.64 -2.97
N SER A 678 18.35 -12.85 -2.85
CA SER A 678 19.04 -13.55 -3.93
C SER A 678 18.44 -14.94 -4.10
N LYS A 679 18.17 -15.36 -5.34
CA LYS A 679 17.64 -16.69 -5.68
C LYS A 679 18.49 -17.31 -6.76
N TYR A 680 18.92 -18.54 -6.51
CA TYR A 680 19.67 -19.36 -7.47
C TYR A 680 18.92 -20.66 -7.76
N ILE A 681 18.90 -21.08 -9.03
CA ILE A 681 18.27 -22.32 -9.50
C ILE A 681 19.37 -23.20 -10.11
N ILE A 682 19.45 -24.45 -9.72
CA ILE A 682 20.38 -25.43 -10.26
C ILE A 682 19.79 -25.99 -11.56
N GLU A 683 20.51 -25.80 -12.68
CA GLU A 683 20.02 -26.18 -14.01
C GLU A 683 20.49 -27.55 -14.50
N THR A 684 21.44 -28.18 -13.81
CA THR A 684 22.07 -29.45 -14.25
C THR A 684 22.29 -30.41 -13.08
N GLY A 685 22.50 -31.69 -13.38
CA GLY A 685 22.82 -32.72 -12.38
C GLY A 685 21.61 -33.25 -11.62
N VAL A 686 21.87 -33.99 -10.54
CA VAL A 686 20.84 -34.65 -9.72
C VAL A 686 19.87 -33.66 -9.04
N LEU A 687 20.34 -32.44 -8.77
CA LEU A 687 19.55 -31.37 -8.17
C LEU A 687 18.92 -30.44 -9.22
N HIS A 688 18.81 -30.85 -10.47
CA HIS A 688 18.15 -30.06 -11.52
C HIS A 688 16.77 -29.59 -11.06
N ASN A 689 16.44 -28.32 -11.34
CA ASN A 689 15.21 -27.64 -10.91
C ASN A 689 15.07 -27.38 -9.39
N PHE A 690 16.08 -27.74 -8.59
CA PHE A 690 16.13 -27.28 -7.20
C PHE A 690 16.67 -25.86 -7.13
N GLY A 691 16.06 -25.03 -6.30
CA GLY A 691 16.49 -23.65 -6.10
C GLY A 691 16.51 -23.28 -4.64
N PHE A 692 17.30 -22.31 -4.31
CA PHE A 692 17.34 -21.72 -2.97
C PHE A 692 17.34 -20.19 -3.05
N GLY A 693 16.69 -19.57 -2.09
CA GLY A 693 16.66 -18.12 -1.89
C GLY A 693 17.21 -17.76 -0.53
N LEU A 694 17.95 -16.66 -0.45
CA LEU A 694 18.45 -16.11 0.80
C LEU A 694 18.22 -14.61 0.80
N GLY A 695 17.74 -14.08 1.92
CA GLY A 695 17.47 -12.67 2.08
C GLY A 695 17.84 -12.12 3.44
N MET A 696 18.25 -10.87 3.47
CA MET A 696 18.51 -10.11 4.69
C MET A 696 17.84 -8.75 4.60
N ASN A 697 17.14 -8.37 5.66
CA ASN A 697 16.59 -7.02 5.84
C ASN A 697 17.14 -6.41 7.12
N ALA A 698 17.73 -5.23 7.04
CA ALA A 698 18.30 -4.53 8.19
C ALA A 698 17.80 -3.07 8.22
N VAL A 699 17.43 -2.62 9.40
CA VAL A 699 16.87 -1.28 9.63
C VAL A 699 17.50 -0.70 10.88
N SER A 700 17.97 0.55 10.82
CA SER A 700 18.53 1.24 11.99
C SER A 700 17.44 1.68 12.98
N LYS A 701 17.85 2.10 14.18
CA LYS A 701 16.93 2.65 15.20
C LYS A 701 16.08 3.78 14.63
N ARG A 702 14.85 3.91 15.13
CA ARG A 702 13.90 4.95 14.76
C ARG A 702 13.04 5.34 15.95
N TYR A 703 12.35 6.46 15.82
CA TYR A 703 11.52 7.02 16.86
C TYR A 703 10.04 6.84 16.52
N GLY A 704 9.21 6.63 17.55
CA GLY A 704 7.76 6.74 17.45
C GLY A 704 7.35 8.19 17.20
N GLN A 705 6.13 8.54 17.52
CA GLN A 705 5.66 9.91 17.36
C GLN A 705 6.53 10.86 18.20
N VAL A 706 7.09 11.87 17.55
CA VAL A 706 7.87 12.93 18.15
C VAL A 706 6.96 14.14 18.34
N GLY A 707 6.97 14.75 19.49
CA GLY A 707 6.18 15.93 19.83
C GLY A 707 6.15 16.18 21.33
N ARG A 708 5.48 17.23 21.78
CA ARG A 708 5.40 17.76 23.16
C ARG A 708 5.10 16.75 24.29
N ARG A 709 4.82 15.50 23.96
CA ARG A 709 4.55 14.46 24.94
C ARG A 709 5.85 13.74 25.30
N ALA A 710 6.16 13.68 26.59
CA ALA A 710 7.32 13.00 27.18
C ALA A 710 7.39 11.48 26.93
N ASN A 711 6.65 10.95 25.95
CA ASN A 711 6.40 9.54 25.72
C ASN A 711 6.99 9.01 24.41
N THR A 712 8.06 9.64 23.91
CA THR A 712 8.74 9.17 22.69
C THR A 712 9.34 7.79 22.92
N VAL A 713 8.86 6.79 22.17
CA VAL A 713 9.42 5.45 22.17
C VAL A 713 10.53 5.35 21.13
N VAL A 714 11.66 4.77 21.50
CA VAL A 714 12.76 4.48 20.59
C VAL A 714 12.69 3.01 20.19
N TYR A 715 12.41 2.74 18.93
CA TYR A 715 12.43 1.38 18.40
C TYR A 715 13.86 1.02 18.01
N PRO A 716 14.45 -0.05 18.59
CA PRO A 716 15.81 -0.47 18.28
C PRO A 716 15.94 -0.89 16.81
N GLY A 717 17.15 -0.81 16.30
CA GLY A 717 17.50 -1.37 14.99
C GLY A 717 17.42 -2.89 15.01
N TYR A 718 17.16 -3.48 13.84
CA TYR A 718 17.11 -4.93 13.69
C TYR A 718 17.70 -5.41 12.37
N GLY A 719 18.11 -6.69 12.34
CA GLY A 719 18.43 -7.43 11.14
C GLY A 719 17.65 -8.74 11.14
N LEU A 720 17.01 -9.07 10.03
CA LEU A 720 16.22 -10.30 9.83
C LEU A 720 16.85 -11.10 8.70
N LEU A 721 16.99 -12.40 8.94
CA LEU A 721 17.43 -13.35 7.94
C LEU A 721 16.24 -14.19 7.47
N ASN A 722 16.07 -14.32 6.16
CA ASN A 722 15.02 -15.09 5.52
C ASN A 722 15.62 -16.06 4.52
N ALA A 723 14.97 -17.21 4.28
CA ALA A 723 15.38 -18.16 3.27
C ALA A 723 14.18 -18.77 2.56
N ALA A 724 14.41 -19.35 1.40
CA ALA A 724 13.42 -20.16 0.70
C ALA A 724 14.08 -21.32 -0.05
N LEU A 725 13.34 -22.41 -0.18
CA LEU A 725 13.69 -23.56 -1.00
C LEU A 725 12.62 -23.75 -2.06
N TYR A 726 13.05 -24.11 -3.28
CA TYR A 726 12.16 -24.27 -4.42
C TYR A 726 12.46 -25.60 -5.11
N TYR A 727 11.42 -26.26 -5.55
CA TYR A 727 11.58 -27.42 -6.42
C TYR A 727 10.48 -27.39 -7.49
N ARG A 728 10.87 -27.51 -8.77
CA ARG A 728 9.94 -27.55 -9.91
C ARG A 728 9.96 -28.93 -10.53
N LEU A 729 8.79 -29.56 -10.60
CA LEU A 729 8.56 -30.81 -11.26
C LEU A 729 7.48 -30.62 -12.34
N HIS A 730 7.87 -30.49 -13.62
CA HIS A 730 6.96 -30.21 -14.74
C HIS A 730 6.03 -29.00 -14.44
N LYS A 731 4.74 -29.27 -14.29
CA LYS A 731 3.69 -28.30 -14.02
C LYS A 731 3.53 -27.98 -12.52
N LEU A 732 4.18 -28.72 -11.64
CA LEU A 732 4.12 -28.56 -10.20
C LEU A 732 5.35 -27.80 -9.67
N GLN A 733 5.13 -26.86 -8.78
CA GLN A 733 6.21 -26.20 -8.03
C GLN A 733 5.89 -26.30 -6.55
N VAL A 734 6.87 -26.75 -5.77
CA VAL A 734 6.83 -26.73 -4.31
C VAL A 734 7.80 -25.67 -3.81
N GLN A 735 7.40 -24.92 -2.80
CA GLN A 735 8.20 -23.85 -2.20
C GLN A 735 8.05 -23.88 -0.68
N LEU A 736 9.17 -23.72 0.02
CA LEU A 736 9.22 -23.52 1.47
C LEU A 736 9.84 -22.16 1.74
N ASN A 737 9.17 -21.31 2.51
CA ASN A 737 9.68 -20.03 2.96
C ASN A 737 9.91 -20.04 4.47
N PHE A 738 11.01 -19.47 4.88
CA PHE A 738 11.42 -19.29 6.28
C PHE A 738 11.67 -17.81 6.52
N ASP A 739 10.76 -17.15 7.22
CA ASP A 739 10.87 -15.73 7.57
C ASP A 739 11.39 -15.58 9.00
N ASN A 740 12.25 -14.58 9.24
CA ASN A 740 12.85 -14.30 10.54
C ASN A 740 13.46 -15.57 11.20
N ILE A 741 14.38 -16.22 10.50
CA ILE A 741 14.98 -17.53 10.91
C ILE A 741 15.56 -17.46 12.31
N MET A 742 16.18 -16.33 12.66
CA MET A 742 16.81 -16.11 13.96
C MET A 742 15.80 -15.85 15.09
N ASN A 743 14.50 -15.81 14.78
CA ASN A 743 13.43 -15.49 15.73
C ASN A 743 13.67 -14.19 16.51
N LYS A 744 14.19 -13.15 15.82
CA LYS A 744 14.48 -11.86 16.42
C LYS A 744 13.18 -11.15 16.79
N ILE A 745 13.09 -10.65 18.02
CA ILE A 745 12.03 -9.71 18.43
C ILE A 745 12.41 -8.33 17.87
N TYR A 746 11.45 -7.70 17.19
CA TYR A 746 11.63 -6.39 16.58
C TYR A 746 10.29 -5.65 16.47
N TRP A 747 10.33 -4.36 16.18
CA TRP A 747 9.14 -3.53 15.98
C TRP A 747 9.14 -2.97 14.56
N VAL A 748 8.00 -3.03 13.89
CA VAL A 748 7.79 -2.42 12.56
C VAL A 748 7.80 -0.90 12.67
N GLY A 749 7.14 -0.37 13.69
CA GLY A 749 7.01 1.05 13.98
C GLY A 749 6.10 1.28 15.17
N GLY A 750 5.54 2.47 15.30
CA GLY A 750 4.57 2.80 16.32
C GLY A 750 4.39 4.31 16.54
N TYR A 751 3.54 4.62 17.47
CA TYR A 751 3.25 6.01 17.86
C TYR A 751 3.85 6.36 19.21
N ASP A 752 3.48 5.61 20.24
CA ASP A 752 3.77 5.90 21.64
C ASP A 752 3.80 4.59 22.47
N LYS A 753 3.91 4.71 23.78
CA LYS A 753 3.93 3.57 24.72
C LYS A 753 2.69 2.67 24.66
N LEU A 754 1.57 3.19 24.17
CA LEU A 754 0.31 2.46 24.09
C LEU A 754 0.12 1.78 22.73
N ARG A 755 0.91 2.15 21.71
CA ARG A 755 0.70 1.75 20.32
C ARG A 755 2.02 1.47 19.61
N SER A 756 2.74 0.44 20.03
CA SER A 756 3.92 -0.09 19.37
C SER A 756 3.54 -1.30 18.51
N PHE A 757 4.10 -1.43 17.32
CA PHE A 757 3.77 -2.51 16.37
C PHE A 757 4.94 -3.50 16.29
N PRO A 758 4.91 -4.59 17.08
CA PRO A 758 5.94 -5.62 17.00
C PRO A 758 5.90 -6.34 15.66
N GLY A 759 7.04 -6.81 15.18
CA GLY A 759 7.13 -7.62 13.97
C GLY A 759 6.87 -9.10 14.24
N ALA A 760 6.56 -9.85 13.17
CA ALA A 760 6.27 -11.28 13.27
C ALA A 760 7.49 -12.07 13.74
N PRO A 761 7.35 -13.04 14.68
CA PRO A 761 8.38 -13.98 15.03
C PRO A 761 8.68 -14.91 13.85
N ARG A 762 9.53 -15.96 14.06
CA ARG A 762 9.81 -16.95 13.02
C ARG A 762 8.52 -17.50 12.43
N ASN A 763 8.47 -17.54 11.11
CA ASN A 763 7.31 -18.01 10.34
C ASN A 763 7.78 -18.96 9.24
N ILE A 764 7.09 -20.07 9.07
CA ILE A 764 7.36 -21.07 8.04
C ILE A 764 6.10 -21.24 7.21
N LYS A 765 6.27 -21.22 5.87
CA LYS A 765 5.18 -21.39 4.90
C LYS A 765 5.57 -22.41 3.85
N ALA A 766 4.67 -23.32 3.51
CA ALA A 766 4.81 -24.27 2.42
C ALA A 766 3.76 -23.96 1.34
N THR A 767 4.20 -23.77 0.11
CA THR A 767 3.33 -23.45 -1.02
C THR A 767 3.47 -24.51 -2.11
N VAL A 768 2.34 -25.01 -2.60
CA VAL A 768 2.25 -25.86 -3.78
C VAL A 768 1.54 -25.08 -4.88
N THR A 769 2.16 -25.01 -6.05
CA THR A 769 1.61 -24.33 -7.23
C THR A 769 1.52 -25.29 -8.40
N TYR A 770 0.34 -25.40 -9.00
CA TYR A 770 0.10 -26.19 -10.19
C TYR A 770 -0.27 -25.28 -11.38
N ARG A 771 0.37 -25.54 -12.53
CA ARG A 771 0.13 -24.79 -13.79
C ARG A 771 -0.35 -25.75 -14.86
N PHE A 772 -1.42 -25.40 -15.58
CA PHE A 772 -2.05 -26.27 -16.58
C PHE A 772 -2.63 -25.48 -17.75
#